data_0ab112d019c3a91c8396c5123ea32942
#
_entry.id   0ab112d019c3a91c8396c5123ea32942
#
_cell.length_a   1.000
_cell.length_b   1.000
_cell.length_c   1.000
_cell.angle_alpha   90.00
_cell.angle_beta   90.00
_cell.angle_gamma   90.00
#
_symmetry.space_group_name_H-M   'P 1'
#
loop_
_entity.id
_entity.type
_entity.pdbx_description
1 polymer ?
#
loop_
_entity_poly.entity_id
_entity_poly.type
_entity_poly.pdbx_seq_one_letter_code
_entity_poly.pdbx_strand_id
1 'polypeptide(L)'
;MMDKIEVRGARTHNLKDINLTIPRDKLTVITGLSGSGKSSLAFDTLYAEGQRRYVESLSAYARQFLSLMEKPDVDHIEGLSPAISIEQKSTSHNPRSTVGTITEVYDYLRLLYARVGEPRCPTHHAPLAAQTVSQMVDKVLELPEGSKMMLLAPIVKERKGEHVKTLENLAAQGFIRARIDGETCDLSDPPTLELHKKHTIEVVVDRFKVRPDLQQRLAESFETTLELSGGIAVVAPMDGDGEEIIFSANFACPQCGYSMQELEPRLFSFNNPAGACGTCDGLGVQQYFDPSRVIQDDSLSLAQGAIRGWDQKNYYYFQMLTSLADHYGFDLHAPFNSLPKKTQDVILKGSGRTEIEFKYINDRGDIRVKRHPFEGILNTLERRYRDTESNSVREELAKYISTKSCSSCGGTRLRLEARNVFIADTTLPEIVELSIADALTFFQTLKLEGQRAQIAEKVMKEINDRLQFLVNVGLNYLNLSRSAETLSGGEAQRIRLASQIGAGLVGVMYVLDEPSIGLHQRDNERLLKTLTHLRDLGNTVLVVEHDEDAIRCADHVIDIGPGAGVHGGNVVAEGTMDEIIANPNSLTGQYLSGVKEIAVPKERTPRDPKKTVELLGATGNNLKNVDLSIPVGLFSCITGVSGSGKSTLINDTFFKIAHTQLNGATTAHPSPYKSIKGLEHFDKVIDIDQSPIGRTPRSNPATYTGIFTPIRELFAGTQESRSRGYKPGRFSFNVRGGRCEACQGDGVIKVEMHFLPDVYVPCDVCRGKRYNRETLEVRYKGKTIDEVLEMTVEDARTFFDPVPAIARKLQTLMDVGLSYIRLGQAATTLSGGEAQRVKLARELSKRDTGKTLYILDEPTTGLHFHDIQQLLTVLHRLRDHGNTVVVIEHNLDVIKTADWIIDLGPEGGQGGGEIIAQGTPEDVSQIEGSHTARFLKPMLK
;
A
#
# COMPACT_ATOMS: atom_id res chain seq x y z
N MET A 1 4.71 -40.11 17.65
CA MET A 1 4.94 -38.91 16.80
C MET A 1 6.31 -38.38 17.11
N MET A 2 7.05 -37.89 16.11
CA MET A 2 8.32 -37.22 16.39
C MET A 2 8.06 -35.89 17.11
N ASP A 3 8.62 -35.71 18.29
CA ASP A 3 8.40 -34.54 19.13
C ASP A 3 9.38 -33.40 18.84
N LYS A 4 10.22 -33.56 17.80
CA LYS A 4 11.29 -32.65 17.44
C LYS A 4 11.56 -32.62 15.94
N ILE A 5 12.14 -31.53 15.46
CA ILE A 5 12.71 -31.38 14.12
C ILE A 5 14.23 -31.50 14.30
N GLU A 6 14.85 -32.45 13.60
CA GLU A 6 16.29 -32.63 13.58
C GLU A 6 16.86 -32.10 12.26
N VAL A 7 17.82 -31.18 12.34
CA VAL A 7 18.55 -30.64 11.19
C VAL A 7 20.01 -31.10 11.30
N ARG A 8 20.54 -31.63 10.21
CA ARG A 8 21.95 -32.09 10.14
C ARG A 8 22.60 -31.56 8.87
N GLY A 9 23.79 -30.97 9.04
CA GLY A 9 24.61 -30.54 7.93
C GLY A 9 24.01 -29.39 7.11
N ALA A 10 23.38 -28.38 7.73
CA ALA A 10 22.86 -27.23 7.00
C ALA A 10 23.98 -26.26 6.62
N ARG A 11 24.10 -25.98 5.31
CA ARG A 11 25.15 -25.14 4.69
C ARG A 11 24.61 -24.06 3.78
N THR A 12 23.32 -23.80 3.83
CA THR A 12 22.66 -22.77 3.00
C THR A 12 23.27 -21.40 3.25
N HIS A 13 23.68 -20.69 2.21
CA HIS A 13 24.33 -19.38 2.26
C HIS A 13 25.57 -19.33 3.17
N ASN A 14 25.49 -18.62 4.30
CA ASN A 14 26.62 -18.49 5.25
C ASN A 14 26.60 -19.50 6.39
N LEU A 15 25.64 -20.44 6.43
CA LEU A 15 25.59 -21.49 7.46
C LEU A 15 26.77 -22.45 7.34
N LYS A 16 27.37 -22.83 8.48
CA LYS A 16 28.60 -23.61 8.54
C LYS A 16 28.36 -25.03 9.06
N ASP A 17 27.71 -25.85 8.24
CA ASP A 17 27.48 -27.27 8.53
C ASP A 17 26.82 -27.48 9.90
N ILE A 18 25.77 -26.70 10.17
CA ILE A 18 25.13 -26.67 11.47
C ILE A 18 24.22 -27.88 11.71
N ASN A 19 24.24 -28.35 12.96
CA ASN A 19 23.34 -29.38 13.46
C ASN A 19 22.56 -28.81 14.63
N LEU A 20 21.23 -28.99 14.65
CA LEU A 20 20.37 -28.48 15.71
C LEU A 20 19.09 -29.29 15.86
N THR A 21 18.47 -29.17 17.02
CA THR A 21 17.22 -29.85 17.34
C THR A 21 16.16 -28.85 17.79
N ILE A 22 15.06 -28.77 17.06
CA ILE A 22 13.98 -27.83 17.35
C ILE A 22 12.79 -28.61 17.92
N PRO A 23 12.27 -28.27 19.11
CA PRO A 23 11.08 -28.92 19.66
C PRO A 23 9.84 -28.57 18.83
N ARG A 24 8.99 -29.56 18.57
CA ARG A 24 7.69 -29.35 17.90
C ARG A 24 6.66 -28.83 18.90
N ASP A 25 5.61 -28.21 18.35
CA ASP A 25 4.49 -27.65 19.11
C ASP A 25 4.93 -26.66 20.21
N LYS A 26 6.00 -25.93 19.90
CA LYS A 26 6.63 -24.94 20.76
C LYS A 26 6.88 -23.63 20.00
N LEU A 27 7.02 -22.56 20.75
CA LEU A 27 7.48 -21.27 20.26
C LEU A 27 9.02 -21.23 20.32
N THR A 28 9.65 -21.26 19.16
CA THR A 28 11.11 -21.18 19.04
C THR A 28 11.51 -19.84 18.43
N VAL A 29 12.38 -19.10 19.10
CA VAL A 29 12.94 -17.86 18.61
C VAL A 29 14.35 -18.08 18.06
N ILE A 30 14.61 -17.65 16.82
CA ILE A 30 15.92 -17.66 16.19
C ILE A 30 16.45 -16.21 16.24
N THR A 31 17.53 -16.01 16.99
CA THR A 31 18.13 -14.70 17.23
C THR A 31 19.61 -14.65 16.85
N GLY A 32 20.24 -13.49 16.98
CA GLY A 32 21.65 -13.25 16.67
C GLY A 32 21.86 -11.96 15.85
N LEU A 33 23.09 -11.60 15.56
CA LEU A 33 23.46 -10.39 14.84
C LEU A 33 22.81 -10.30 13.44
N SER A 34 22.65 -9.08 12.93
CA SER A 34 22.25 -8.86 11.52
C SER A 34 23.25 -9.54 10.59
N GLY A 35 22.74 -10.30 9.59
CA GLY A 35 23.61 -11.06 8.67
C GLY A 35 24.27 -12.31 9.28
N SER A 36 23.89 -12.76 10.46
CA SER A 36 24.46 -13.97 11.08
C SER A 36 24.00 -15.30 10.45
N GLY A 37 22.92 -15.30 9.66
CA GLY A 37 22.37 -16.51 9.02
C GLY A 37 21.01 -16.97 9.54
N LYS A 38 20.32 -16.15 10.34
CA LYS A 38 18.99 -16.47 10.90
C LYS A 38 17.96 -16.79 9.83
N SER A 39 17.82 -15.90 8.85
CA SER A 39 16.88 -16.07 7.74
C SER A 39 17.27 -17.24 6.85
N SER A 40 18.57 -17.47 6.67
CA SER A 40 19.07 -18.65 5.93
C SER A 40 18.67 -19.96 6.61
N LEU A 41 18.63 -20.02 7.93
CA LEU A 41 18.13 -21.18 8.67
C LEU A 41 16.61 -21.27 8.60
N ALA A 42 15.89 -20.19 8.95
CA ALA A 42 14.44 -20.21 9.10
C ALA A 42 13.70 -20.37 7.76
N PHE A 43 14.07 -19.55 6.77
CA PHE A 43 13.36 -19.46 5.48
C PHE A 43 14.02 -20.31 4.40
N ASP A 44 15.33 -20.11 4.15
CA ASP A 44 16.01 -20.75 3.03
C ASP A 44 16.35 -22.22 3.30
N THR A 45 16.24 -22.69 4.56
CA THR A 45 16.47 -24.08 4.95
C THR A 45 15.19 -24.76 5.44
N LEU A 46 14.65 -24.37 6.59
CA LEU A 46 13.53 -25.06 7.23
C LEU A 46 12.21 -24.88 6.46
N TYR A 47 11.85 -23.65 6.14
CA TYR A 47 10.62 -23.36 5.38
C TYR A 47 10.73 -23.93 3.96
N ALA A 48 11.83 -23.67 3.26
CA ALA A 48 12.04 -24.11 1.89
C ALA A 48 11.94 -25.65 1.77
N GLU A 49 12.55 -26.40 2.68
CA GLU A 49 12.47 -27.85 2.67
C GLU A 49 11.07 -28.37 3.06
N GLY A 50 10.41 -27.75 4.04
CA GLY A 50 9.04 -28.09 4.44
C GLY A 50 8.05 -27.87 3.29
N GLN A 51 8.16 -26.76 2.60
CA GLN A 51 7.35 -26.41 1.45
C GLN A 51 7.65 -27.33 0.25
N ARG A 52 8.93 -27.61 -0.02
CA ARG A 52 9.34 -28.52 -1.10
C ARG A 52 8.73 -29.91 -0.93
N ARG A 53 8.81 -30.51 0.26
CA ARG A 53 8.21 -31.81 0.55
C ARG A 53 6.69 -31.80 0.42
N TYR A 54 6.05 -30.72 0.85
CA TYR A 54 4.61 -30.59 0.68
C TYR A 54 4.22 -30.57 -0.81
N VAL A 55 4.92 -29.76 -1.62
CA VAL A 55 4.70 -29.63 -3.06
C VAL A 55 4.97 -30.97 -3.77
N GLU A 56 6.02 -31.69 -3.39
CA GLU A 56 6.31 -33.05 -3.94
C GLU A 56 5.21 -34.08 -3.64
N SER A 57 4.48 -33.91 -2.56
CA SER A 57 3.34 -34.75 -2.21
C SER A 57 2.09 -34.50 -3.08
N LEU A 58 2.04 -33.39 -3.80
CA LEU A 58 0.92 -33.01 -4.67
C LEU A 58 0.96 -33.77 -6.01
N SER A 59 -0.16 -33.72 -6.73
CA SER A 59 -0.26 -34.34 -8.05
C SER A 59 0.72 -33.72 -9.07
N ALA A 60 1.11 -34.52 -10.08
CA ALA A 60 2.01 -34.04 -11.15
C ALA A 60 1.48 -32.78 -11.86
N TYR A 61 0.16 -32.63 -11.99
CA TYR A 61 -0.49 -31.46 -12.55
C TYR A 61 -0.28 -30.23 -11.67
N ALA A 62 -0.50 -30.34 -10.36
CA ALA A 62 -0.30 -29.21 -9.41
C ALA A 62 1.18 -28.80 -9.36
N ARG A 63 2.12 -29.74 -9.47
CA ARG A 63 3.55 -29.45 -9.51
C ARG A 63 4.01 -28.62 -10.73
N GLN A 64 3.30 -28.68 -11.86
CA GLN A 64 3.62 -27.84 -13.04
C GLN A 64 3.39 -26.35 -12.81
N PHE A 65 2.51 -25.99 -11.88
CA PHE A 65 2.20 -24.59 -11.56
C PHE A 65 3.01 -24.06 -10.35
N LEU A 66 3.62 -24.93 -9.59
CA LEU A 66 4.43 -24.62 -8.43
C LEU A 66 5.89 -24.71 -8.85
N SER A 67 6.47 -23.58 -9.18
CA SER A 67 7.83 -23.46 -9.69
C SER A 67 8.87 -24.18 -8.83
N LEU A 68 9.90 -24.63 -9.47
CA LEU A 68 11.13 -25.24 -8.98
C LEU A 68 11.66 -24.51 -7.73
N MET A 69 11.31 -25.00 -6.55
CA MET A 69 12.00 -24.62 -5.33
C MET A 69 13.37 -25.31 -5.32
N GLU A 70 14.43 -24.53 -5.23
CA GLU A 70 15.77 -25.08 -5.10
C GLU A 70 15.85 -25.88 -3.80
N LYS A 71 16.46 -27.05 -3.87
CA LYS A 71 16.71 -27.86 -2.67
C LYS A 71 17.74 -27.15 -1.81
N PRO A 72 17.44 -26.86 -0.53
CA PRO A 72 18.42 -26.27 0.37
C PRO A 72 19.64 -27.17 0.53
N ASP A 73 20.82 -26.59 0.74
CA ASP A 73 22.05 -27.32 1.00
C ASP A 73 22.05 -27.83 2.44
N VAL A 74 21.51 -29.02 2.62
CA VAL A 74 21.37 -29.70 3.91
C VAL A 74 21.50 -31.21 3.71
N ASP A 75 22.19 -31.87 4.62
CA ASP A 75 22.34 -33.34 4.53
C ASP A 75 21.01 -34.04 4.83
N HIS A 76 20.37 -33.66 5.94
CA HIS A 76 19.15 -34.31 6.39
C HIS A 76 18.31 -33.40 7.29
N ILE A 77 16.98 -33.45 7.11
CA ILE A 77 15.99 -32.84 8.02
C ILE A 77 14.87 -33.83 8.26
N GLU A 78 14.57 -34.10 9.55
CA GLU A 78 13.44 -34.96 9.96
C GLU A 78 12.43 -34.14 10.79
N GLY A 79 11.20 -34.64 10.85
CA GLY A 79 10.15 -34.10 11.73
C GLY A 79 9.45 -32.83 11.22
N LEU A 80 9.70 -32.38 9.98
CA LEU A 80 9.02 -31.22 9.42
C LEU A 80 7.51 -31.45 9.25
N SER A 81 6.74 -30.42 9.66
CA SER A 81 5.32 -30.27 9.33
C SER A 81 5.14 -29.45 8.05
N PRO A 82 3.94 -29.44 7.45
CA PRO A 82 3.62 -28.45 6.41
C PRO A 82 3.95 -27.05 6.91
N ALA A 83 4.66 -26.26 6.10
CA ALA A 83 5.20 -24.98 6.52
C ALA A 83 4.46 -23.81 5.88
N ILE A 84 4.22 -22.75 6.68
CA ILE A 84 3.64 -21.48 6.24
C ILE A 84 4.62 -20.36 6.59
N SER A 85 5.01 -19.57 5.59
CA SER A 85 5.88 -18.41 5.76
C SER A 85 5.07 -17.13 5.86
N ILE A 86 5.45 -16.28 6.81
CA ILE A 86 4.88 -14.93 6.99
C ILE A 86 6.04 -13.94 6.98
N GLU A 87 6.47 -13.58 5.76
CA GLU A 87 7.57 -12.65 5.52
C GLU A 87 7.08 -11.20 5.41
N GLN A 88 7.98 -10.25 5.63
CA GLN A 88 7.72 -8.82 5.43
C GLN A 88 7.65 -8.42 3.95
N LYS A 89 8.24 -9.19 3.05
CA LYS A 89 8.33 -8.87 1.62
C LYS A 89 6.99 -9.02 0.93
N SER A 90 6.65 -8.03 0.13
CA SER A 90 5.51 -7.89 -0.78
C SER A 90 4.17 -7.52 -0.15
N THR A 91 3.92 -6.23 -0.06
CA THR A 91 2.56 -5.71 -0.22
C THR A 91 2.07 -6.03 -1.63
N SER A 92 0.84 -6.49 -1.75
CA SER A 92 0.21 -6.66 -3.07
C SER A 92 0.17 -5.30 -3.78
N HIS A 93 0.74 -5.22 -4.96
CA HIS A 93 0.66 -4.02 -5.82
C HIS A 93 -0.67 -3.94 -6.60
N ASN A 94 -1.64 -4.78 -6.26
CA ASN A 94 -2.94 -4.74 -6.89
C ASN A 94 -3.79 -3.62 -6.24
N PRO A 95 -4.16 -2.55 -6.96
CA PRO A 95 -4.93 -1.42 -6.42
C PRO A 95 -6.34 -1.80 -5.97
N ARG A 96 -6.81 -2.99 -6.31
CA ARG A 96 -8.10 -3.54 -5.86
C ARG A 96 -8.00 -4.35 -4.57
N SER A 97 -6.79 -4.63 -4.07
CA SER A 97 -6.62 -5.31 -2.79
C SER A 97 -6.80 -4.33 -1.64
N THR A 98 -7.66 -4.68 -0.69
CA THR A 98 -7.90 -3.92 0.55
C THR A 98 -7.69 -4.80 1.76
N VAL A 99 -7.58 -4.21 2.94
CA VAL A 99 -7.52 -4.97 4.21
C VAL A 99 -8.68 -5.95 4.28
N GLY A 100 -9.91 -5.50 3.98
CA GLY A 100 -11.10 -6.35 4.03
C GLY A 100 -11.06 -7.55 3.06
N THR A 101 -10.48 -7.38 1.86
CA THR A 101 -10.37 -8.48 0.89
C THR A 101 -9.26 -9.47 1.22
N ILE A 102 -8.13 -9.00 1.75
CA ILE A 102 -7.01 -9.87 2.15
C ILE A 102 -7.39 -10.73 3.36
N THR A 103 -8.18 -10.17 4.28
CA THR A 103 -8.63 -10.86 5.49
C THR A 103 -9.89 -11.69 5.28
N GLU A 104 -10.43 -11.70 4.07
CA GLU A 104 -11.71 -12.34 3.72
C GLU A 104 -12.95 -11.76 4.47
N VAL A 105 -12.77 -10.79 5.35
CA VAL A 105 -13.88 -10.15 6.07
C VAL A 105 -14.89 -9.55 5.10
N TYR A 106 -14.38 -8.96 4.01
CA TYR A 106 -15.23 -8.37 2.97
C TYR A 106 -16.13 -9.40 2.28
N ASP A 107 -15.68 -10.64 2.12
CA ASP A 107 -16.49 -11.71 1.51
C ASP A 107 -17.65 -12.11 2.41
N TYR A 108 -17.45 -12.17 3.71
CA TYR A 108 -18.52 -12.40 4.67
C TYR A 108 -19.46 -11.21 4.78
N LEU A 109 -18.95 -9.97 4.70
CA LEU A 109 -19.79 -8.77 4.65
C LEU A 109 -20.69 -8.75 3.41
N ARG A 110 -20.15 -9.08 2.23
CA ARG A 110 -20.97 -9.20 1.00
C ARG A 110 -22.08 -10.23 1.17
N LEU A 111 -21.79 -11.37 1.76
CA LEU A 111 -22.76 -12.42 2.02
C LEU A 111 -23.82 -11.94 3.02
N LEU A 112 -23.40 -11.27 4.09
CA LEU A 112 -24.32 -10.74 5.09
C LEU A 112 -25.28 -9.73 4.48
N TYR A 113 -24.78 -8.72 3.76
CA TYR A 113 -25.61 -7.70 3.11
C TYR A 113 -26.55 -8.29 2.05
N ALA A 114 -26.10 -9.31 1.31
CA ALA A 114 -26.94 -9.98 0.33
C ALA A 114 -28.09 -10.79 0.97
N ARG A 115 -27.91 -11.31 2.20
CA ARG A 115 -28.89 -12.21 2.83
C ARG A 115 -29.82 -11.51 3.81
N VAL A 116 -29.34 -10.50 4.54
CA VAL A 116 -30.15 -9.83 5.57
C VAL A 116 -30.28 -8.32 5.37
N GLY A 117 -29.65 -7.76 4.33
CA GLY A 117 -29.69 -6.34 4.02
C GLY A 117 -31.09 -5.88 3.55
N GLU A 118 -31.41 -4.64 3.87
CA GLU A 118 -32.63 -3.94 3.45
C GLU A 118 -32.29 -2.96 2.33
N PRO A 119 -32.70 -3.23 1.08
CA PRO A 119 -32.53 -2.28 0.00
C PRO A 119 -33.51 -1.10 0.17
N ARG A 120 -33.00 0.11 -0.05
CA ARG A 120 -33.79 1.34 -0.01
C ARG A 120 -33.63 2.14 -1.30
N CYS A 121 -34.66 2.89 -1.63
CA CYS A 121 -34.61 3.77 -2.80
C CYS A 121 -33.58 4.89 -2.62
N PRO A 122 -32.67 5.12 -3.58
CA PRO A 122 -31.66 6.17 -3.48
C PRO A 122 -32.22 7.59 -3.33
N THR A 123 -33.44 7.83 -3.85
CA THR A 123 -34.08 9.15 -3.87
C THR A 123 -35.03 9.37 -2.71
N HIS A 124 -35.83 8.35 -2.36
CA HIS A 124 -36.89 8.48 -1.38
C HIS A 124 -36.60 7.81 -0.04
N HIS A 125 -35.49 7.03 0.02
CA HIS A 125 -35.08 6.23 1.19
C HIS A 125 -36.13 5.24 1.68
N ALA A 126 -37.21 5.03 0.90
CA ALA A 126 -38.23 4.05 1.18
C ALA A 126 -37.67 2.62 1.01
N PRO A 127 -38.03 1.68 1.89
CA PRO A 127 -37.68 0.29 1.74
C PRO A 127 -38.19 -0.27 0.41
N LEU A 128 -37.33 -1.01 -0.28
CA LEU A 128 -37.71 -1.74 -1.49
C LEU A 128 -38.15 -3.14 -1.07
N ALA A 129 -39.41 -3.52 -1.37
CA ALA A 129 -39.95 -4.83 -1.02
C ALA A 129 -40.35 -5.58 -2.29
N ALA A 130 -40.03 -6.86 -2.34
CA ALA A 130 -40.61 -7.78 -3.32
C ALA A 130 -41.98 -8.24 -2.82
N GLN A 131 -42.97 -8.14 -3.68
CA GLN A 131 -44.35 -8.57 -3.37
C GLN A 131 -44.65 -9.88 -4.12
N THR A 132 -45.32 -10.81 -3.46
CA THR A 132 -45.83 -12.00 -4.13
C THR A 132 -47.12 -11.64 -4.90
N VAL A 133 -47.41 -12.40 -5.95
CA VAL A 133 -48.68 -12.23 -6.72
C VAL A 133 -49.90 -12.22 -5.80
N SER A 134 -49.94 -13.11 -4.81
CA SER A 134 -51.02 -13.17 -3.85
C SER A 134 -51.18 -11.86 -3.06
N GLN A 135 -50.06 -11.27 -2.60
CA GLN A 135 -50.09 -9.99 -1.87
C GLN A 135 -50.53 -8.83 -2.79
N MET A 136 -50.17 -8.86 -4.06
CA MET A 136 -50.56 -7.85 -5.03
C MET A 136 -52.08 -7.92 -5.28
N VAL A 137 -52.61 -9.15 -5.45
CA VAL A 137 -54.02 -9.41 -5.63
C VAL A 137 -54.85 -8.98 -4.41
N ASP A 138 -54.39 -9.38 -3.20
CA ASP A 138 -55.07 -9.01 -1.95
C ASP A 138 -55.16 -7.49 -1.81
N LYS A 139 -54.09 -6.77 -2.12
CA LYS A 139 -54.07 -5.32 -2.04
C LYS A 139 -54.98 -4.63 -3.08
N VAL A 140 -55.16 -5.22 -4.26
CA VAL A 140 -56.11 -4.71 -5.26
C VAL A 140 -57.56 -4.99 -4.81
N LEU A 141 -57.81 -6.12 -4.17
CA LEU A 141 -59.14 -6.45 -3.63
C LEU A 141 -59.55 -5.63 -2.40
N GLU A 142 -58.61 -4.96 -1.74
CA GLU A 142 -58.87 -3.98 -0.66
C GLU A 142 -59.43 -2.64 -1.21
N LEU A 143 -59.34 -2.41 -2.50
CA LEU A 143 -59.93 -1.21 -3.11
C LEU A 143 -61.46 -1.24 -3.05
N PRO A 144 -62.15 -0.07 -3.10
CA PRO A 144 -63.61 -0.02 -3.05
C PRO A 144 -64.25 -0.89 -4.11
N GLU A 145 -65.25 -1.71 -3.73
CA GLU A 145 -65.97 -2.59 -4.64
C GLU A 145 -66.63 -1.78 -5.78
N GLY A 146 -66.48 -2.28 -6.98
CA GLY A 146 -67.00 -1.58 -8.18
C GLY A 146 -66.04 -0.59 -8.84
N SER A 147 -64.87 -0.30 -8.25
CA SER A 147 -63.85 0.52 -8.85
C SER A 147 -63.40 -0.05 -10.19
N LYS A 148 -63.38 0.78 -11.25
CA LYS A 148 -62.91 0.38 -12.59
C LYS A 148 -61.39 0.62 -12.70
N MET A 149 -60.64 -0.49 -12.79
CA MET A 149 -59.18 -0.45 -12.82
C MET A 149 -58.66 -1.13 -14.09
N MET A 150 -57.44 -0.80 -14.45
CA MET A 150 -56.64 -1.45 -15.49
C MET A 150 -55.30 -1.89 -14.92
N LEU A 151 -54.89 -3.08 -15.35
CA LEU A 151 -53.58 -3.64 -15.05
C LEU A 151 -52.67 -3.41 -16.24
N LEU A 152 -51.54 -2.74 -15.99
CA LEU A 152 -50.61 -2.26 -16.99
C LEU A 152 -49.24 -2.90 -16.81
N ALA A 153 -48.62 -3.34 -17.91
CA ALA A 153 -47.24 -3.79 -17.96
C ALA A 153 -46.36 -2.68 -18.58
N PRO A 154 -45.50 -2.00 -17.80
CA PRO A 154 -44.56 -1.00 -18.35
C PRO A 154 -43.46 -1.67 -19.18
N ILE A 155 -43.44 -1.43 -20.48
CA ILE A 155 -42.47 -2.00 -21.44
C ILE A 155 -41.33 -1.01 -21.77
N VAL A 156 -41.70 0.25 -21.96
CA VAL A 156 -40.77 1.35 -22.23
C VAL A 156 -41.00 2.44 -21.18
N LYS A 157 -39.97 2.87 -20.46
CA LYS A 157 -40.06 3.96 -19.48
C LYS A 157 -39.05 5.05 -19.80
N GLU A 158 -39.56 6.25 -20.13
CA GLU A 158 -38.78 7.45 -20.42
C GLU A 158 -37.61 7.26 -21.42
N ARG A 159 -37.79 6.47 -22.45
CA ARG A 159 -36.76 6.24 -23.49
C ARG A 159 -37.09 6.99 -24.76
N LYS A 160 -36.06 7.59 -25.39
CA LYS A 160 -36.13 8.21 -26.70
C LYS A 160 -36.25 7.16 -27.80
N GLY A 161 -37.04 7.42 -28.78
CA GLY A 161 -37.20 6.56 -29.96
C GLY A 161 -38.65 6.47 -30.47
N GLU A 162 -38.82 6.07 -31.71
CA GLU A 162 -40.14 5.86 -32.32
C GLU A 162 -40.81 4.56 -31.84
N HIS A 163 -40.08 3.64 -31.24
CA HIS A 163 -40.52 2.36 -30.66
C HIS A 163 -41.45 1.50 -31.54
N VAL A 164 -41.45 1.71 -32.89
CA VAL A 164 -42.33 1.05 -33.86
C VAL A 164 -42.28 -0.46 -33.72
N LYS A 165 -41.09 -1.07 -33.71
CA LYS A 165 -40.92 -2.54 -33.55
C LYS A 165 -41.47 -3.05 -32.21
N THR A 166 -41.39 -2.26 -31.14
CA THR A 166 -41.93 -2.65 -29.82
C THR A 166 -43.45 -2.71 -29.88
N LEU A 167 -44.10 -1.70 -30.50
CA LEU A 167 -45.55 -1.65 -30.66
C LEU A 167 -46.06 -2.77 -31.59
N GLU A 168 -45.39 -3.02 -32.73
CA GLU A 168 -45.69 -4.14 -33.63
C GLU A 168 -45.60 -5.50 -32.92
N ASN A 169 -44.54 -5.74 -32.12
CA ASN A 169 -44.36 -6.97 -31.38
C ASN A 169 -45.46 -7.18 -30.32
N LEU A 170 -45.90 -6.12 -29.67
CA LEU A 170 -46.98 -6.19 -28.66
C LEU A 170 -48.33 -6.52 -29.33
N ALA A 171 -48.61 -5.91 -30.48
CA ALA A 171 -49.79 -6.23 -31.31
C ALA A 171 -49.72 -7.70 -31.78
N ALA A 172 -48.58 -8.18 -32.23
CA ALA A 172 -48.39 -9.55 -32.67
C ALA A 172 -48.56 -10.59 -31.57
N GLN A 173 -48.27 -10.22 -30.31
CA GLN A 173 -48.55 -11.05 -29.11
C GLN A 173 -50.02 -11.06 -28.69
N GLY A 174 -50.90 -10.32 -29.38
CA GLY A 174 -52.32 -10.30 -29.17
C GLY A 174 -52.86 -9.26 -28.19
N PHE A 175 -52.00 -8.30 -27.77
CA PHE A 175 -52.45 -7.18 -26.96
C PHE A 175 -53.21 -6.17 -27.81
N ILE A 176 -54.35 -5.65 -27.30
CA ILE A 176 -55.24 -4.80 -28.05
C ILE A 176 -54.93 -3.31 -27.76
N ARG A 177 -54.50 -2.99 -26.55
CA ARG A 177 -54.32 -1.59 -26.10
C ARG A 177 -53.06 -1.36 -25.37
N ALA A 178 -52.51 -0.17 -25.50
CA ALA A 178 -51.40 0.35 -24.71
C ALA A 178 -51.75 1.77 -24.21
N ARG A 179 -51.16 2.14 -23.09
CA ARG A 179 -51.10 3.51 -22.60
C ARG A 179 -49.75 4.08 -23.00
N ILE A 180 -49.76 5.11 -23.81
CA ILE A 180 -48.57 5.79 -24.33
C ILE A 180 -48.61 7.22 -23.81
N ASP A 181 -47.55 7.63 -23.07
CA ASP A 181 -47.39 8.93 -22.44
C ASP A 181 -48.64 9.39 -21.63
N GLY A 182 -49.32 8.43 -20.99
CA GLY A 182 -50.53 8.66 -20.19
C GLY A 182 -51.88 8.48 -20.93
N GLU A 183 -51.86 8.44 -22.26
CA GLU A 183 -53.07 8.26 -23.08
C GLU A 183 -53.25 6.82 -23.56
N THR A 184 -54.45 6.27 -23.41
CA THR A 184 -54.78 4.91 -23.87
C THR A 184 -55.10 4.90 -25.34
N CYS A 185 -54.33 4.12 -26.14
CA CYS A 185 -54.53 3.97 -27.59
C CYS A 185 -54.73 2.50 -27.96
N ASP A 186 -55.26 2.26 -29.14
CA ASP A 186 -55.38 0.94 -29.74
C ASP A 186 -54.08 0.56 -30.47
N LEU A 187 -53.55 -0.64 -30.26
CA LEU A 187 -52.32 -1.13 -30.88
C LEU A 187 -52.48 -1.50 -32.37
N SER A 188 -53.75 -1.55 -32.87
CA SER A 188 -53.98 -1.73 -34.31
C SER A 188 -53.71 -0.46 -35.12
N ASP A 189 -53.74 0.73 -34.46
CA ASP A 189 -53.44 2.04 -35.07
C ASP A 189 -52.72 2.93 -34.06
N PRO A 190 -51.45 2.59 -33.72
CA PRO A 190 -50.71 3.31 -32.67
C PRO A 190 -50.30 4.70 -33.19
N PRO A 191 -50.20 5.70 -32.28
CA PRO A 191 -49.73 7.03 -32.63
C PRO A 191 -48.24 7.01 -33.04
N THR A 192 -47.88 7.86 -33.99
CA THR A 192 -46.48 8.03 -34.42
C THR A 192 -45.70 8.78 -33.31
N LEU A 193 -44.67 8.15 -32.77
CA LEU A 193 -43.83 8.68 -31.69
C LEU A 193 -42.65 9.47 -32.23
N GLU A 194 -42.26 10.54 -31.53
CA GLU A 194 -41.15 11.41 -31.96
C GLU A 194 -39.78 10.81 -31.52
N LEU A 195 -38.87 10.62 -32.46
CA LEU A 195 -37.55 10.01 -32.27
C LEU A 195 -36.72 10.66 -31.12
N HIS A 196 -36.85 11.95 -30.93
CA HIS A 196 -36.02 12.71 -29.98
C HIS A 196 -36.71 12.96 -28.63
N LYS A 197 -37.98 12.64 -28.47
CA LYS A 197 -38.71 12.71 -27.22
C LYS A 197 -38.57 11.40 -26.41
N LYS A 198 -38.72 11.52 -25.12
CA LYS A 198 -38.80 10.37 -24.21
C LYS A 198 -40.26 9.91 -24.17
N HIS A 199 -40.49 8.62 -24.34
CA HIS A 199 -41.81 8.00 -24.33
C HIS A 199 -41.89 6.95 -23.23
N THR A 200 -43.11 6.80 -22.67
CA THR A 200 -43.45 5.72 -21.75
C THR A 200 -44.57 4.89 -22.37
N ILE A 201 -44.34 3.58 -22.54
CA ILE A 201 -45.27 2.66 -23.16
C ILE A 201 -45.62 1.57 -22.14
N GLU A 202 -46.91 1.44 -21.84
CA GLU A 202 -47.44 0.46 -20.88
C GLU A 202 -48.56 -0.32 -21.58
N VAL A 203 -48.44 -1.64 -21.57
CA VAL A 203 -49.46 -2.51 -22.16
C VAL A 203 -50.62 -2.73 -21.22
N VAL A 204 -51.84 -2.57 -21.71
CA VAL A 204 -53.04 -2.92 -20.92
C VAL A 204 -53.23 -4.44 -20.97
N VAL A 205 -52.89 -5.13 -19.91
CA VAL A 205 -53.01 -6.59 -19.79
C VAL A 205 -54.44 -6.99 -19.42
N ASP A 206 -55.03 -6.31 -18.45
CA ASP A 206 -56.41 -6.55 -18.00
C ASP A 206 -57.14 -5.28 -17.65
N ARG A 207 -58.49 -5.31 -17.76
CA ARG A 207 -59.41 -4.26 -17.34
C ARG A 207 -60.54 -4.92 -16.55
N PHE A 208 -60.71 -4.47 -15.30
CA PHE A 208 -61.60 -5.10 -14.36
C PHE A 208 -62.33 -4.10 -13.46
N LYS A 209 -63.48 -4.54 -12.89
CA LYS A 209 -64.12 -3.88 -11.75
C LYS A 209 -63.82 -4.67 -10.50
N VAL A 210 -63.33 -4.03 -9.46
CA VAL A 210 -62.99 -4.68 -8.20
C VAL A 210 -64.21 -5.43 -7.64
N ARG A 211 -64.04 -6.74 -7.46
CA ARG A 211 -65.04 -7.66 -6.88
C ARG A 211 -64.30 -8.82 -6.20
N PRO A 212 -64.86 -9.42 -5.14
CA PRO A 212 -64.19 -10.50 -4.38
C PRO A 212 -63.97 -11.79 -5.18
N ASP A 213 -64.74 -12.01 -6.24
CA ASP A 213 -64.66 -13.22 -7.07
C ASP A 213 -63.53 -13.18 -8.15
N LEU A 214 -62.72 -12.12 -8.20
CA LEU A 214 -61.68 -11.95 -9.23
C LEU A 214 -60.32 -12.49 -8.85
N GLN A 215 -60.16 -13.11 -7.71
CA GLN A 215 -58.85 -13.47 -7.15
C GLN A 215 -57.99 -14.30 -8.14
N GLN A 216 -58.57 -15.37 -8.72
CA GLN A 216 -57.86 -16.23 -9.65
C GLN A 216 -57.49 -15.48 -10.97
N ARG A 217 -58.45 -14.76 -11.55
CA ARG A 217 -58.24 -13.99 -12.77
C ARG A 217 -57.16 -12.92 -12.61
N LEU A 218 -57.18 -12.19 -11.49
CA LEU A 218 -56.16 -11.20 -11.20
C LEU A 218 -54.81 -11.82 -11.01
N ALA A 219 -54.69 -12.99 -10.39
CA ALA A 219 -53.42 -13.70 -10.24
C ALA A 219 -52.81 -14.05 -11.58
N GLU A 220 -53.60 -14.63 -12.50
CA GLU A 220 -53.14 -14.94 -13.88
C GLU A 220 -52.76 -13.68 -14.65
N SER A 221 -53.54 -12.61 -14.49
CA SER A 221 -53.25 -11.31 -15.13
C SER A 221 -51.97 -10.65 -14.58
N PHE A 222 -51.75 -10.76 -13.25
CA PHE A 222 -50.51 -10.28 -12.62
C PHE A 222 -49.28 -11.09 -13.07
N GLU A 223 -49.39 -12.43 -13.14
CA GLU A 223 -48.27 -13.26 -13.64
C GLU A 223 -47.88 -12.85 -15.05
N THR A 224 -48.87 -12.70 -15.97
CA THR A 224 -48.62 -12.22 -17.34
C THR A 224 -47.99 -10.82 -17.36
N THR A 225 -48.48 -9.90 -16.54
CA THR A 225 -47.97 -8.52 -16.44
C THR A 225 -46.53 -8.50 -15.96
N LEU A 226 -46.21 -9.28 -14.94
CA LEU A 226 -44.87 -9.34 -14.36
C LEU A 226 -43.85 -9.97 -15.33
N GLU A 227 -44.26 -10.99 -16.08
CA GLU A 227 -43.42 -11.63 -17.11
C GLU A 227 -43.09 -10.65 -18.24
N LEU A 228 -44.10 -9.92 -18.75
CA LEU A 228 -43.91 -8.94 -19.82
C LEU A 228 -43.04 -7.74 -19.45
N SER A 229 -43.22 -7.26 -18.22
CA SER A 229 -42.55 -6.03 -17.74
C SER A 229 -41.19 -6.26 -17.07
N GLY A 230 -40.79 -7.54 -16.89
CA GLY A 230 -39.64 -7.87 -16.08
C GLY A 230 -39.85 -7.65 -14.57
N GLY A 231 -41.05 -7.85 -14.06
CA GLY A 231 -41.35 -7.87 -12.63
C GLY A 231 -42.06 -6.66 -12.07
N ILE A 232 -42.61 -5.75 -12.88
CA ILE A 232 -43.36 -4.56 -12.46
C ILE A 232 -44.80 -4.62 -12.98
N ALA A 233 -45.78 -4.33 -12.13
CA ALA A 233 -47.16 -4.18 -12.54
C ALA A 233 -47.75 -2.85 -12.01
N VAL A 234 -48.52 -2.16 -12.83
CA VAL A 234 -49.16 -0.92 -12.43
C VAL A 234 -50.68 -1.11 -12.49
N VAL A 235 -51.36 -0.78 -11.42
CA VAL A 235 -52.82 -0.75 -11.36
C VAL A 235 -53.28 0.69 -11.38
N ALA A 236 -53.96 1.09 -12.43
CA ALA A 236 -54.39 2.45 -12.65
C ALA A 236 -55.94 2.54 -12.80
N PRO A 237 -56.60 3.63 -12.35
CA PRO A 237 -58.01 3.85 -12.58
C PRO A 237 -58.29 4.11 -14.06
N MET A 238 -59.42 3.60 -14.58
CA MET A 238 -59.81 3.77 -15.96
C MET A 238 -60.38 5.16 -16.28
N ASP A 239 -60.90 5.83 -15.31
CA ASP A 239 -61.59 7.11 -15.43
C ASP A 239 -60.68 8.32 -15.16
N GLY A 240 -59.36 8.12 -15.01
CA GLY A 240 -58.34 9.16 -14.93
C GLY A 240 -58.17 9.88 -13.57
N ASP A 241 -59.08 9.73 -12.66
CA ASP A 241 -59.04 10.40 -11.34
C ASP A 241 -58.74 9.38 -10.21
N GLY A 242 -57.47 9.22 -9.86
CA GLY A 242 -57.06 8.37 -8.74
C GLY A 242 -55.56 8.04 -8.71
N GLU A 243 -55.08 7.59 -7.59
CA GLU A 243 -53.68 7.19 -7.44
C GLU A 243 -53.42 5.86 -8.11
N GLU A 244 -52.32 5.76 -8.82
CA GLU A 244 -51.79 4.52 -9.39
C GLU A 244 -51.05 3.72 -8.33
N ILE A 245 -51.27 2.40 -8.33
CA ILE A 245 -50.57 1.51 -7.43
C ILE A 245 -49.53 0.73 -8.22
N ILE A 246 -48.27 0.90 -7.87
CA ILE A 246 -47.15 0.18 -8.48
C ILE A 246 -46.84 -1.04 -7.61
N PHE A 247 -46.86 -2.19 -8.23
CA PHE A 247 -46.44 -3.46 -7.63
C PHE A 247 -45.15 -3.95 -8.27
N SER A 248 -44.37 -4.68 -7.50
CA SER A 248 -43.15 -5.28 -8.00
C SER A 248 -42.90 -6.65 -7.41
N ALA A 249 -42.65 -7.60 -8.26
CA ALA A 249 -42.10 -8.89 -7.88
C ALA A 249 -40.60 -8.79 -7.54
N ASN A 250 -39.96 -7.71 -7.97
CA ASN A 250 -38.59 -7.34 -7.64
C ASN A 250 -38.57 -6.24 -6.58
N PHE A 251 -37.41 -5.94 -6.01
CA PHE A 251 -37.27 -4.83 -5.07
C PHE A 251 -37.51 -3.50 -5.76
N ALA A 252 -38.69 -2.88 -5.60
CA ALA A 252 -39.00 -1.61 -6.26
C ALA A 252 -39.54 -0.56 -5.28
N CYS A 253 -39.27 0.71 -5.58
CA CYS A 253 -39.78 1.85 -4.85
C CYS A 253 -41.23 2.14 -5.24
N PRO A 254 -42.15 2.22 -4.27
CA PRO A 254 -43.56 2.51 -4.58
C PRO A 254 -43.80 3.93 -5.10
N GLN A 255 -42.87 4.86 -4.87
CA GLN A 255 -43.03 6.27 -5.25
C GLN A 255 -42.49 6.59 -6.65
N CYS A 256 -41.28 6.11 -7.02
CA CYS A 256 -40.67 6.45 -8.28
C CYS A 256 -40.46 5.28 -9.24
N GLY A 257 -40.84 4.06 -8.82
CA GLY A 257 -40.67 2.84 -9.61
C GLY A 257 -39.19 2.45 -9.81
N TYR A 258 -38.26 3.07 -9.08
CA TYR A 258 -36.88 2.57 -9.05
C TYR A 258 -36.86 1.13 -8.61
N SER A 259 -36.33 0.25 -9.44
CA SER A 259 -36.28 -1.19 -9.15
C SER A 259 -34.84 -1.68 -9.10
N MET A 260 -34.61 -2.63 -8.22
CA MET A 260 -33.33 -3.28 -8.02
C MET A 260 -33.45 -4.77 -8.31
N GLN A 261 -32.45 -5.34 -8.94
CA GLN A 261 -32.36 -6.78 -9.12
C GLN A 261 -32.19 -7.47 -7.77
N GLU A 262 -32.31 -8.78 -7.77
CA GLU A 262 -32.14 -9.61 -6.57
C GLU A 262 -30.81 -9.30 -5.87
N LEU A 263 -30.82 -9.28 -4.51
CA LEU A 263 -29.64 -9.08 -3.69
C LEU A 263 -28.75 -10.31 -3.77
N GLU A 264 -27.69 -10.22 -4.56
CA GLU A 264 -26.66 -11.26 -4.67
C GLU A 264 -25.31 -10.75 -4.13
N PRO A 265 -24.47 -11.64 -3.59
CA PRO A 265 -23.14 -11.25 -3.10
C PRO A 265 -22.25 -10.54 -4.14
N ARG A 266 -22.43 -10.83 -5.44
CA ARG A 266 -21.70 -10.18 -6.53
C ARG A 266 -22.05 -8.70 -6.69
N LEU A 267 -23.25 -8.26 -6.28
CA LEU A 267 -23.65 -6.86 -6.28
C LEU A 267 -22.77 -6.00 -5.35
N PHE A 268 -22.30 -6.59 -4.27
CA PHE A 268 -21.44 -5.94 -3.28
C PHE A 268 -19.94 -6.09 -3.56
N SER A 269 -19.56 -6.65 -4.70
CA SER A 269 -18.17 -6.83 -5.09
C SER A 269 -17.70 -5.73 -6.03
N PHE A 270 -16.74 -4.93 -5.60
CA PHE A 270 -16.10 -3.94 -6.47
C PHE A 270 -15.12 -4.58 -7.49
N ASN A 271 -14.83 -5.88 -7.37
CA ASN A 271 -14.05 -6.66 -8.33
C ASN A 271 -14.93 -7.34 -9.40
N ASN A 272 -16.25 -7.22 -9.29
CA ASN A 272 -17.21 -7.78 -10.23
C ASN A 272 -17.93 -6.65 -10.97
N PRO A 273 -18.09 -6.70 -12.31
CA PRO A 273 -18.80 -5.68 -13.07
C PRO A 273 -20.23 -5.40 -12.60
N ALA A 274 -20.90 -6.39 -11.97
CA ALA A 274 -22.25 -6.22 -11.41
C ALA A 274 -22.29 -5.27 -10.22
N GLY A 275 -21.20 -5.18 -9.43
CA GLY A 275 -21.12 -4.36 -8.22
C GLY A 275 -20.18 -3.16 -8.33
N ALA A 276 -19.23 -3.21 -9.25
CA ALA A 276 -18.24 -2.15 -9.42
C ALA A 276 -18.85 -0.85 -9.95
N CYS A 277 -18.42 0.30 -9.44
CA CYS A 277 -18.77 1.60 -9.99
C CYS A 277 -18.32 1.69 -11.46
N GLY A 278 -19.23 1.94 -12.39
CA GLY A 278 -18.94 2.01 -13.82
C GLY A 278 -18.03 3.17 -14.25
N THR A 279 -17.79 4.16 -13.38
CA THR A 279 -16.92 5.30 -13.69
C THR A 279 -15.46 5.05 -13.33
N CYS A 280 -15.20 4.28 -12.28
CA CYS A 280 -13.84 3.98 -11.81
C CYS A 280 -13.51 2.48 -11.83
N ASP A 281 -14.36 1.65 -12.41
CA ASP A 281 -14.21 0.19 -12.49
C ASP A 281 -13.84 -0.46 -11.14
N GLY A 282 -14.43 0.04 -10.06
CA GLY A 282 -14.21 -0.48 -8.70
C GLY A 282 -12.91 -0.03 -8.04
N LEU A 283 -12.17 0.91 -8.62
CA LEU A 283 -10.92 1.44 -8.03
C LEU A 283 -11.19 2.46 -6.92
N GLY A 284 -12.36 3.12 -6.91
CA GLY A 284 -12.71 4.18 -5.97
C GLY A 284 -12.03 5.52 -6.26
N VAL A 285 -11.03 5.53 -7.11
CA VAL A 285 -10.24 6.70 -7.49
C VAL A 285 -10.19 6.87 -9.00
N GLN A 286 -9.98 8.11 -9.43
CA GLN A 286 -9.70 8.46 -10.81
C GLN A 286 -8.31 9.07 -10.91
N GLN A 287 -7.53 8.60 -11.86
CA GLN A 287 -6.24 9.20 -12.19
C GLN A 287 -6.46 10.44 -13.06
N TYR A 288 -5.71 11.47 -12.82
CA TYR A 288 -5.70 12.67 -13.65
C TYR A 288 -4.32 13.31 -13.64
N PHE A 289 -3.97 14.01 -14.72
CA PHE A 289 -2.76 14.83 -14.74
C PHE A 289 -2.97 16.05 -13.87
N ASP A 290 -2.17 16.16 -12.81
CA ASP A 290 -2.31 17.16 -11.78
C ASP A 290 -1.63 18.47 -12.21
N PRO A 291 -2.36 19.58 -12.35
CA PRO A 291 -1.77 20.87 -12.71
C PRO A 291 -0.62 21.27 -11.77
N SER A 292 -0.73 20.98 -10.48
CA SER A 292 0.29 21.33 -9.49
C SER A 292 1.60 20.55 -9.66
N ARG A 293 1.56 19.37 -10.29
CA ARG A 293 2.74 18.58 -10.63
C ARG A 293 3.31 18.91 -12.00
N VAL A 294 2.45 19.37 -12.91
CA VAL A 294 2.82 19.76 -14.27
C VAL A 294 3.49 21.14 -14.26
N ILE A 295 3.01 22.05 -13.44
CA ILE A 295 3.63 23.35 -13.18
C ILE A 295 4.77 23.14 -12.21
N GLN A 296 6.00 23.26 -12.70
CA GLN A 296 7.20 23.02 -11.91
C GLN A 296 7.47 24.16 -10.93
N ASP A 297 7.32 25.41 -11.42
CA ASP A 297 7.49 26.63 -10.65
C ASP A 297 6.65 27.72 -11.31
N ASP A 298 5.61 28.18 -10.65
CA ASP A 298 4.69 29.20 -11.17
C ASP A 298 5.24 30.63 -11.11
N SER A 299 6.34 30.83 -10.37
CA SER A 299 7.08 32.09 -10.36
C SER A 299 7.92 32.32 -11.63
N LEU A 300 8.20 31.24 -12.37
CA LEU A 300 8.89 31.30 -13.66
C LEU A 300 7.88 31.61 -14.78
N SER A 301 8.42 32.13 -15.88
CA SER A 301 7.64 32.29 -17.11
C SER A 301 7.61 30.98 -17.92
N LEU A 302 6.66 30.88 -18.87
CA LEU A 302 6.60 29.75 -19.80
C LEU A 302 7.91 29.61 -20.58
N ALA A 303 8.51 30.72 -21.01
CA ALA A 303 9.79 30.73 -21.69
C ALA A 303 10.96 30.23 -20.83
N GLN A 304 10.90 30.44 -19.53
CA GLN A 304 11.92 29.98 -18.55
C GLN A 304 11.69 28.55 -18.06
N GLY A 305 10.55 27.94 -18.38
CA GLY A 305 10.25 26.56 -18.01
C GLY A 305 9.31 26.40 -16.81
N ALA A 306 8.37 27.31 -16.60
CA ALA A 306 7.28 27.13 -15.63
C ALA A 306 6.60 25.76 -15.76
N ILE A 307 6.50 25.26 -16.99
CA ILE A 307 6.00 23.91 -17.32
C ILE A 307 7.08 23.13 -18.05
N ARG A 308 7.52 22.05 -17.45
CA ARG A 308 8.61 21.24 -17.97
C ARG A 308 8.32 20.67 -19.37
N GLY A 309 9.26 20.85 -20.30
CA GLY A 309 9.14 20.35 -21.67
C GLY A 309 8.27 21.21 -22.59
N TRP A 310 7.77 22.36 -22.08
CA TRP A 310 7.04 23.37 -22.81
C TRP A 310 7.78 24.72 -22.76
N ASP A 311 9.07 24.70 -22.73
CA ASP A 311 9.98 25.83 -22.70
C ASP A 311 10.72 26.04 -24.05
N GLN A 312 11.58 27.04 -24.11
CA GLN A 312 12.38 27.36 -25.29
C GLN A 312 13.29 26.20 -25.77
N LYS A 313 13.60 25.23 -24.89
CA LYS A 313 14.41 24.07 -25.28
C LYS A 313 13.64 23.08 -26.13
N ASN A 314 12.32 23.08 -26.04
CA ASN A 314 11.46 22.28 -26.88
C ASN A 314 10.79 23.16 -27.94
N TYR A 315 11.48 23.33 -29.06
CA TYR A 315 11.08 24.23 -30.12
C TYR A 315 9.67 24.01 -30.63
N TYR A 316 9.23 22.76 -30.79
CA TYR A 316 7.89 22.43 -31.29
C TYR A 316 6.78 22.91 -30.35
N TYR A 317 6.86 22.58 -29.07
CA TYR A 317 5.83 23.01 -28.13
C TYR A 317 5.90 24.48 -27.80
N PHE A 318 7.09 25.08 -27.85
CA PHE A 318 7.24 26.51 -27.63
C PHE A 318 6.63 27.33 -28.77
N GLN A 319 6.73 26.90 -30.03
CA GLN A 319 6.02 27.51 -31.16
C GLN A 319 4.51 27.49 -30.98
N MET A 320 3.94 26.41 -30.44
CA MET A 320 2.52 26.33 -30.14
C MET A 320 2.13 27.34 -29.06
N LEU A 321 2.93 27.47 -27.98
CA LEU A 321 2.69 28.49 -26.96
C LEU A 321 2.82 29.91 -27.51
N THR A 322 3.73 30.16 -28.42
CA THR A 322 3.90 31.48 -29.09
C THR A 322 2.64 31.82 -29.88
N SER A 323 2.12 30.89 -30.69
CA SER A 323 0.88 31.11 -31.45
C SER A 323 -0.32 31.30 -30.54
N LEU A 324 -0.35 30.63 -29.40
CA LEU A 324 -1.38 30.77 -28.38
C LEU A 324 -1.31 32.16 -27.72
N ALA A 325 -0.09 32.62 -27.41
CA ALA A 325 0.17 33.95 -26.84
C ALA A 325 -0.25 35.07 -27.79
N ASP A 326 0.02 34.95 -29.08
CA ASP A 326 -0.39 35.87 -30.12
C ASP A 326 -1.93 35.97 -30.21
N HIS A 327 -2.62 34.82 -30.12
CA HIS A 327 -4.07 34.77 -30.20
C HIS A 327 -4.80 35.34 -28.99
N TYR A 328 -4.31 35.03 -27.75
CA TYR A 328 -4.95 35.43 -26.51
C TYR A 328 -4.35 36.73 -25.92
N GLY A 329 -3.27 37.26 -26.46
CA GLY A 329 -2.64 38.52 -26.06
C GLY A 329 -1.96 38.45 -24.70
N PHE A 330 -1.25 37.36 -24.37
CA PHE A 330 -0.48 37.23 -23.13
C PHE A 330 1.04 37.15 -23.38
N ASP A 331 1.84 37.56 -22.38
CA ASP A 331 3.30 37.56 -22.48
C ASP A 331 3.87 36.21 -22.01
N LEU A 332 4.64 35.54 -22.88
CA LEU A 332 5.34 34.29 -22.57
C LEU A 332 6.48 34.46 -21.54
N HIS A 333 6.96 35.69 -21.36
CA HIS A 333 8.04 36.00 -20.43
C HIS A 333 7.52 36.52 -19.05
N ALA A 334 6.22 36.67 -18.89
CA ALA A 334 5.61 36.99 -17.60
C ALA A 334 5.56 35.74 -16.72
N PRO A 335 5.70 35.86 -15.37
CA PRO A 335 5.55 34.75 -14.45
C PRO A 335 4.18 34.06 -14.65
N PHE A 336 4.14 32.73 -14.62
CA PHE A 336 2.93 31.97 -14.89
C PHE A 336 1.80 32.32 -13.91
N ASN A 337 2.12 32.53 -12.62
CA ASN A 337 1.15 32.90 -11.59
C ASN A 337 0.58 34.34 -11.81
N SER A 338 1.24 35.22 -12.56
CA SER A 338 0.76 36.55 -12.89
C SER A 338 -0.21 36.57 -14.06
N LEU A 339 -0.31 35.49 -14.84
CA LEU A 339 -1.25 35.39 -15.96
C LEU A 339 -2.69 35.32 -15.46
N PRO A 340 -3.67 35.91 -16.18
CA PRO A 340 -5.07 35.77 -15.81
C PRO A 340 -5.50 34.29 -15.71
N LYS A 341 -6.34 33.97 -14.73
CA LYS A 341 -6.76 32.58 -14.48
C LYS A 341 -7.36 31.91 -15.71
N LYS A 342 -8.12 32.68 -16.50
CA LYS A 342 -8.70 32.21 -17.78
C LYS A 342 -7.61 31.79 -18.80
N THR A 343 -6.52 32.54 -18.86
CA THR A 343 -5.37 32.21 -19.72
C THR A 343 -4.63 30.97 -19.23
N GLN A 344 -4.41 30.86 -17.92
CA GLN A 344 -3.83 29.63 -17.32
C GLN A 344 -4.69 28.41 -17.64
N ASP A 345 -6.02 28.52 -17.53
CA ASP A 345 -6.95 27.43 -17.86
C ASP A 345 -6.87 27.04 -19.33
N VAL A 346 -6.79 28.00 -20.25
CA VAL A 346 -6.60 27.72 -21.69
C VAL A 346 -5.28 26.99 -21.96
N ILE A 347 -4.19 27.43 -21.34
CA ILE A 347 -2.88 26.77 -21.47
C ILE A 347 -2.93 25.34 -20.97
N LEU A 348 -3.54 25.10 -19.82
CA LEU A 348 -3.58 23.79 -19.18
C LEU A 348 -4.62 22.85 -19.80
N LYS A 349 -5.86 23.34 -20.01
CA LYS A 349 -7.03 22.52 -20.38
C LYS A 349 -7.42 22.61 -21.86
N GLY A 350 -6.89 23.62 -22.58
CA GLY A 350 -7.15 23.83 -24.01
C GLY A 350 -8.14 24.95 -24.32
N SER A 351 -8.26 25.27 -25.63
CA SER A 351 -9.12 26.37 -26.14
C SER A 351 -10.59 25.97 -26.39
N GLY A 352 -10.96 24.72 -26.03
CA GLY A 352 -12.29 24.18 -26.28
C GLY A 352 -12.58 24.09 -27.78
N ARG A 353 -13.58 24.80 -28.27
CA ARG A 353 -13.94 24.85 -29.70
C ARG A 353 -13.28 25.99 -30.47
N THR A 354 -12.53 26.87 -29.81
CA THR A 354 -11.89 28.02 -30.44
C THR A 354 -10.71 27.54 -31.27
N GLU A 355 -10.78 27.77 -32.59
CA GLU A 355 -9.70 27.48 -33.51
C GLU A 355 -8.62 28.57 -33.42
N ILE A 356 -7.38 28.14 -33.37
CA ILE A 356 -6.20 28.99 -33.27
C ILE A 356 -5.31 28.72 -34.48
N GLU A 357 -4.71 29.76 -34.99
CA GLU A 357 -3.77 29.66 -36.10
C GLU A 357 -2.37 29.39 -35.58
N PHE A 358 -1.91 28.13 -35.71
CA PHE A 358 -0.59 27.71 -35.33
C PHE A 358 0.41 27.84 -36.48
N LYS A 359 1.53 28.51 -36.22
CA LYS A 359 2.64 28.66 -37.14
C LYS A 359 3.76 27.69 -36.74
N TYR A 360 4.04 26.71 -37.60
CA TYR A 360 5.10 25.73 -37.44
C TYR A 360 6.24 26.05 -38.37
N ILE A 361 7.44 26.29 -37.84
CA ILE A 361 8.63 26.54 -38.62
C ILE A 361 9.46 25.25 -38.65
N ASN A 362 9.78 24.73 -39.82
CA ASN A 362 10.63 23.56 -39.98
C ASN A 362 12.14 23.95 -39.92
N ASP A 363 13.00 22.94 -39.88
CA ASP A 363 14.45 23.14 -39.83
C ASP A 363 15.04 23.90 -41.04
N ARG A 364 14.25 24.08 -42.09
CA ARG A 364 14.63 24.86 -43.33
C ARG A 364 14.09 26.27 -43.30
N GLY A 365 13.35 26.66 -42.26
CA GLY A 365 12.77 28.00 -42.11
C GLY A 365 11.42 28.18 -42.82
N ASP A 366 10.81 27.13 -43.43
CA ASP A 366 9.49 27.24 -44.07
C ASP A 366 8.40 27.29 -42.99
N ILE A 367 7.48 28.21 -43.13
CA ILE A 367 6.35 28.38 -42.23
C ILE A 367 5.15 27.63 -42.76
N ARG A 368 4.65 26.69 -41.98
CA ARG A 368 3.37 26.01 -42.22
C ARG A 368 2.33 26.51 -41.22
N VAL A 369 1.24 27.01 -41.70
CA VAL A 369 0.11 27.48 -40.89
C VAL A 369 -0.96 26.41 -40.89
N LYS A 370 -1.45 26.06 -39.68
CA LYS A 370 -2.58 25.16 -39.44
C LYS A 370 -3.57 25.79 -38.49
N ARG A 371 -4.87 25.68 -38.78
CA ARG A 371 -5.94 26.09 -37.86
C ARG A 371 -6.56 24.88 -37.21
N HIS A 372 -6.52 24.86 -35.87
CA HIS A 372 -7.19 23.85 -35.07
C HIS A 372 -7.34 24.35 -33.63
N PRO A 373 -8.23 23.76 -32.82
CA PRO A 373 -8.28 24.06 -31.38
C PRO A 373 -6.99 23.64 -30.69
N PHE A 374 -6.60 24.36 -29.63
CA PHE A 374 -5.51 23.96 -28.76
C PHE A 374 -5.99 22.86 -27.80
N GLU A 375 -5.35 21.70 -27.82
CA GLU A 375 -5.72 20.56 -26.99
C GLU A 375 -5.55 20.82 -25.49
N GLY A 376 -4.59 21.65 -25.11
CA GLY A 376 -4.18 21.88 -23.73
C GLY A 376 -3.07 20.95 -23.29
N ILE A 377 -2.23 21.41 -22.36
CA ILE A 377 -1.06 20.67 -21.91
C ILE A 377 -1.48 19.39 -21.20
N LEU A 378 -2.47 19.42 -20.31
CA LEU A 378 -2.92 18.26 -19.56
C LEU A 378 -3.47 17.15 -20.48
N ASN A 379 -4.30 17.52 -21.46
CA ASN A 379 -4.86 16.57 -22.40
C ASN A 379 -3.79 15.99 -23.34
N THR A 380 -2.80 16.81 -23.72
CA THR A 380 -1.63 16.34 -24.49
C THR A 380 -0.82 15.32 -23.72
N LEU A 381 -0.58 15.55 -22.43
CA LEU A 381 0.13 14.60 -21.56
C LEU A 381 -0.67 13.31 -21.39
N GLU A 382 -1.99 13.40 -21.19
CA GLU A 382 -2.87 12.25 -21.05
C GLU A 382 -2.88 11.38 -22.30
N ARG A 383 -3.02 12.00 -23.49
CA ARG A 383 -2.95 11.31 -24.77
C ARG A 383 -1.58 10.64 -24.96
N ARG A 384 -0.48 11.33 -24.68
CA ARG A 384 0.88 10.76 -24.80
C ARG A 384 1.09 9.59 -23.84
N TYR A 385 0.57 9.66 -22.61
CA TYR A 385 0.66 8.58 -21.63
C TYR A 385 -0.08 7.34 -22.10
N ARG A 386 -1.26 7.51 -22.70
CA ARG A 386 -2.08 6.43 -23.23
C ARG A 386 -1.47 5.79 -24.47
N ASP A 387 -0.98 6.62 -25.41
CA ASP A 387 -0.60 6.18 -26.74
C ASP A 387 0.87 5.76 -26.86
N THR A 388 1.70 5.98 -25.81
CA THR A 388 3.11 5.61 -25.86
C THR A 388 3.34 4.12 -25.69
N GLU A 389 4.21 3.53 -26.52
CA GLU A 389 4.70 2.16 -26.39
C GLU A 389 5.98 2.07 -25.52
N SER A 390 6.63 3.21 -25.24
CA SER A 390 7.85 3.28 -24.46
C SER A 390 7.56 3.29 -22.95
N ASN A 391 8.01 2.26 -22.25
CA ASN A 391 7.89 2.18 -20.80
C ASN A 391 8.60 3.34 -20.07
N SER A 392 9.77 3.78 -20.57
CA SER A 392 10.51 4.91 -19.96
C SER A 392 9.74 6.23 -20.08
N VAL A 393 9.07 6.48 -21.22
CA VAL A 393 8.22 7.67 -21.42
C VAL A 393 6.99 7.58 -20.52
N ARG A 394 6.38 6.40 -20.39
CA ARG A 394 5.23 6.18 -19.52
C ARG A 394 5.59 6.43 -18.05
N GLU A 395 6.73 5.92 -17.57
CA GLU A 395 7.23 6.18 -16.22
C GLU A 395 7.52 7.66 -15.97
N GLU A 396 8.07 8.36 -16.95
CA GLU A 396 8.32 9.81 -16.84
C GLU A 396 7.00 10.59 -16.74
N LEU A 397 6.01 10.28 -17.56
CA LEU A 397 4.71 10.93 -17.54
C LEU A 397 3.89 10.58 -16.29
N ALA A 398 4.04 9.36 -15.75
CA ALA A 398 3.37 8.92 -14.52
C ALA A 398 3.69 9.80 -13.31
N LYS A 399 4.83 10.49 -13.29
CA LYS A 399 5.20 11.43 -12.22
C LYS A 399 4.24 12.61 -12.08
N TYR A 400 3.52 12.96 -13.14
CA TYR A 400 2.58 14.08 -13.19
C TYR A 400 1.14 13.66 -12.88
N ILE A 401 0.90 12.37 -12.66
CA ILE A 401 -0.42 11.82 -12.35
C ILE A 401 -0.67 11.88 -10.84
N SER A 402 -1.84 12.36 -10.47
CA SER A 402 -2.41 12.26 -9.13
C SER A 402 -3.71 11.47 -9.17
N THR A 403 -4.16 11.03 -8.02
CA THR A 403 -5.44 10.35 -7.85
C THR A 403 -6.39 11.21 -7.04
N LYS A 404 -7.67 11.21 -7.42
CA LYS A 404 -8.75 11.83 -6.65
C LYS A 404 -9.86 10.82 -6.45
N SER A 405 -10.65 10.99 -5.40
CA SER A 405 -11.84 10.17 -5.19
C SER A 405 -12.77 10.23 -6.40
N CYS A 406 -13.31 9.10 -6.81
CA CYS A 406 -14.24 9.01 -7.92
C CYS A 406 -15.48 9.85 -7.63
N SER A 407 -15.84 10.77 -8.54
CA SER A 407 -16.98 11.68 -8.38
C SER A 407 -18.33 10.96 -8.34
N SER A 408 -18.44 9.79 -8.99
CA SER A 408 -19.68 9.03 -9.06
C SER A 408 -19.94 8.20 -7.81
N CYS A 409 -18.90 7.56 -7.26
CA CYS A 409 -19.06 6.70 -6.08
C CYS A 409 -18.53 7.32 -4.79
N GLY A 410 -17.91 8.50 -4.83
CA GLY A 410 -17.33 9.14 -3.66
C GLY A 410 -16.22 8.34 -2.98
N GLY A 411 -15.52 7.45 -3.73
CA GLY A 411 -14.47 6.57 -3.20
C GLY A 411 -14.95 5.18 -2.75
N THR A 412 -16.25 4.93 -2.65
CA THR A 412 -16.83 3.67 -2.14
C THR A 412 -16.60 2.45 -3.03
N ARG A 413 -16.14 2.63 -4.28
CA ARG A 413 -15.87 1.58 -5.27
C ARG A 413 -17.11 0.89 -5.84
N LEU A 414 -18.27 1.02 -5.20
CA LEU A 414 -19.52 0.31 -5.51
C LEU A 414 -20.51 1.13 -6.32
N ARG A 415 -21.38 0.44 -7.07
CA ARG A 415 -22.53 1.02 -7.75
C ARG A 415 -23.55 1.60 -6.77
N LEU A 416 -24.43 2.45 -7.30
CA LEU A 416 -25.47 3.12 -6.52
C LEU A 416 -26.40 2.12 -5.80
N GLU A 417 -26.74 1.02 -6.46
CA GLU A 417 -27.61 -0.03 -5.93
C GLU A 417 -27.02 -0.64 -4.66
N ALA A 418 -25.76 -1.06 -4.71
CA ALA A 418 -25.07 -1.67 -3.58
C ALA A 418 -24.87 -0.71 -2.39
N ARG A 419 -24.78 0.59 -2.67
CA ARG A 419 -24.62 1.63 -1.63
C ARG A 419 -25.90 1.97 -0.89
N ASN A 420 -27.05 1.51 -1.37
CA ASN A 420 -28.35 1.77 -0.76
C ASN A 420 -28.98 0.51 -0.16
N VAL A 421 -28.16 -0.39 0.35
CA VAL A 421 -28.59 -1.55 1.13
C VAL A 421 -28.09 -1.38 2.57
N PHE A 422 -28.97 -1.56 3.54
CA PHE A 422 -28.74 -1.22 4.94
C PHE A 422 -28.89 -2.44 5.85
N ILE A 423 -28.07 -2.48 6.90
CA ILE A 423 -28.22 -3.35 8.06
C ILE A 423 -28.16 -2.43 9.29
N ALA A 424 -29.20 -2.39 10.11
CA ALA A 424 -29.32 -1.46 11.25
C ALA A 424 -28.94 -0.01 10.85
N ASP A 425 -29.55 0.47 9.75
CA ASP A 425 -29.35 1.81 9.18
C ASP A 425 -27.91 2.13 8.71
N THR A 426 -27.04 1.14 8.58
CA THR A 426 -25.66 1.32 8.14
C THR A 426 -25.43 0.57 6.83
N THR A 427 -24.76 1.23 5.89
CA THR A 427 -24.39 0.65 4.57
C THR A 427 -23.06 -0.08 4.63
N LEU A 428 -22.81 -0.96 3.64
CA LEU A 428 -21.51 -1.65 3.53
C LEU A 428 -20.32 -0.70 3.39
N PRO A 429 -20.38 0.37 2.57
CA PRO A 429 -19.29 1.37 2.53
C PRO A 429 -19.01 2.01 3.89
N GLU A 430 -20.03 2.35 4.66
CA GLU A 430 -19.85 2.93 6.00
C GLU A 430 -19.16 1.97 6.96
N ILE A 431 -19.54 0.69 6.95
CA ILE A 431 -18.90 -0.35 7.79
C ILE A 431 -17.42 -0.49 7.46
N VAL A 432 -17.04 -0.54 6.18
CA VAL A 432 -15.64 -0.74 5.81
C VAL A 432 -14.75 0.48 6.07
N GLU A 433 -15.35 1.65 6.25
CA GLU A 433 -14.65 2.89 6.65
C GLU A 433 -14.47 3.01 8.17
N LEU A 434 -15.23 2.26 8.96
CA LEU A 434 -15.01 2.17 10.41
C LEU A 434 -13.61 1.63 10.72
N SER A 435 -13.04 2.03 11.86
CA SER A 435 -11.89 1.31 12.40
C SER A 435 -12.27 -0.15 12.68
N ILE A 436 -11.30 -1.04 12.61
CA ILE A 436 -11.53 -2.48 12.91
C ILE A 436 -12.12 -2.66 14.30
N ALA A 437 -11.69 -1.85 15.29
CA ALA A 437 -12.26 -1.87 16.64
C ALA A 437 -13.72 -1.43 16.66
N ASP A 438 -14.08 -0.36 15.95
CA ASP A 438 -15.45 0.13 15.88
C ASP A 438 -16.34 -0.82 15.09
N ALA A 439 -15.82 -1.40 13.98
CA ALA A 439 -16.52 -2.42 13.22
C ALA A 439 -16.81 -3.67 14.07
N LEU A 440 -15.84 -4.13 14.87
CA LEU A 440 -16.04 -5.23 15.82
C LEU A 440 -17.11 -4.90 16.84
N THR A 441 -17.07 -3.71 17.42
CA THR A 441 -18.08 -3.24 18.38
C THR A 441 -19.46 -3.19 17.73
N PHE A 442 -19.56 -2.69 16.50
CA PHE A 442 -20.82 -2.67 15.76
C PHE A 442 -21.41 -4.08 15.61
N PHE A 443 -20.62 -5.07 15.17
CA PHE A 443 -21.11 -6.42 14.99
C PHE A 443 -21.40 -7.16 16.29
N GLN A 444 -20.69 -6.89 17.37
CA GLN A 444 -20.97 -7.44 18.70
C GLN A 444 -22.27 -6.89 19.31
N THR A 445 -22.62 -5.65 19.00
CA THR A 445 -23.83 -4.99 19.50
C THR A 445 -25.04 -5.13 18.58
N LEU A 446 -24.82 -5.56 17.33
CA LEU A 446 -25.87 -5.73 16.33
C LEU A 446 -26.88 -6.78 16.75
N LYS A 447 -28.14 -6.38 16.89
CA LYS A 447 -29.25 -7.25 17.17
C LYS A 447 -30.13 -7.36 15.95
N LEU A 448 -30.23 -8.56 15.41
CA LEU A 448 -31.16 -8.93 14.36
C LEU A 448 -32.26 -9.79 14.98
N GLU A 449 -33.47 -9.73 14.43
CA GLU A 449 -34.65 -10.46 14.96
C GLU A 449 -35.17 -11.47 13.95
N GLY A 450 -35.87 -12.50 14.44
CA GLY A 450 -36.58 -13.47 13.65
C GLY A 450 -35.68 -14.28 12.71
N GLN A 451 -36.19 -14.52 11.50
CA GLN A 451 -35.49 -15.30 10.48
C GLN A 451 -34.10 -14.72 10.07
N ARG A 452 -33.99 -13.37 10.07
CA ARG A 452 -32.74 -12.69 9.76
C ARG A 452 -31.63 -13.01 10.76
N ALA A 453 -31.92 -13.12 12.04
CA ALA A 453 -30.99 -13.50 13.08
C ALA A 453 -30.42 -14.91 12.82
N GLN A 454 -31.29 -15.86 12.48
CA GLN A 454 -30.88 -17.24 12.19
C GLN A 454 -30.02 -17.35 10.95
N ILE A 455 -30.31 -16.58 9.91
CA ILE A 455 -29.50 -16.53 8.68
C ILE A 455 -28.12 -15.91 8.94
N ALA A 456 -28.05 -14.84 9.73
CA ALA A 456 -26.86 -14.09 10.00
C ALA A 456 -25.90 -14.77 10.99
N GLU A 457 -26.38 -15.64 11.88
CA GLU A 457 -25.63 -16.17 13.04
C GLU A 457 -24.23 -16.69 12.67
N LYS A 458 -24.14 -17.58 11.69
CA LYS A 458 -22.86 -18.18 11.27
C LYS A 458 -21.93 -17.15 10.63
N VAL A 459 -22.48 -16.27 9.79
CA VAL A 459 -21.71 -15.23 9.08
C VAL A 459 -21.20 -14.20 10.08
N MET A 460 -22.03 -13.79 11.04
CA MET A 460 -21.67 -12.86 12.11
C MET A 460 -20.55 -13.40 12.99
N LYS A 461 -20.59 -14.70 13.31
CA LYS A 461 -19.50 -15.35 14.06
C LYS A 461 -18.18 -15.23 13.32
N GLU A 462 -18.14 -15.59 12.03
CA GLU A 462 -16.93 -15.50 11.21
C GLU A 462 -16.39 -14.08 11.09
N ILE A 463 -17.27 -13.08 10.93
CA ILE A 463 -16.87 -11.66 10.91
C ILE A 463 -16.26 -11.25 12.25
N ASN A 464 -16.94 -11.58 13.36
CA ASN A 464 -16.44 -11.23 14.70
C ASN A 464 -15.10 -11.88 15.01
N ASP A 465 -14.93 -13.17 14.70
CA ASP A 465 -13.70 -13.89 14.95
C ASP A 465 -12.52 -13.27 14.16
N ARG A 466 -12.70 -12.96 12.85
CA ARG A 466 -11.68 -12.34 12.03
C ARG A 466 -11.33 -10.92 12.47
N LEU A 467 -12.33 -10.11 12.79
CA LEU A 467 -12.10 -8.75 13.31
C LEU A 467 -11.37 -8.81 14.66
N GLN A 468 -11.73 -9.77 15.53
CA GLN A 468 -11.07 -9.96 16.83
C GLN A 468 -9.60 -10.35 16.64
N PHE A 469 -9.26 -11.21 15.66
CA PHE A 469 -7.85 -11.53 15.36
C PHE A 469 -7.06 -10.31 14.89
N LEU A 470 -7.65 -9.45 14.07
CA LEU A 470 -7.01 -8.20 13.64
C LEU A 470 -6.76 -7.25 14.83
N VAL A 471 -7.70 -7.16 15.77
CA VAL A 471 -7.52 -6.40 17.01
C VAL A 471 -6.40 -6.99 17.87
N ASN A 472 -6.34 -8.31 17.98
CA ASN A 472 -5.35 -9.01 18.80
C ASN A 472 -3.92 -8.84 18.28
N VAL A 473 -3.73 -8.69 16.96
CA VAL A 473 -2.41 -8.40 16.37
C VAL A 473 -2.08 -6.90 16.33
N GLY A 474 -2.87 -6.05 16.99
CA GLY A 474 -2.60 -4.62 17.12
C GLY A 474 -2.98 -3.77 15.89
N LEU A 475 -3.92 -4.23 15.06
CA LEU A 475 -4.41 -3.53 13.86
C LEU A 475 -5.78 -2.87 14.04
N ASN A 476 -6.17 -2.63 15.28
CA ASN A 476 -7.47 -2.07 15.67
C ASN A 476 -7.77 -0.68 15.05
N TYR A 477 -6.75 0.08 14.70
CA TYR A 477 -6.85 1.43 14.13
C TYR A 477 -7.04 1.48 12.62
N LEU A 478 -6.76 0.39 11.89
CA LEU A 478 -6.99 0.31 10.45
C LEU A 478 -8.48 0.24 10.13
N ASN A 479 -8.84 0.58 8.89
CA ASN A 479 -10.15 0.30 8.33
C ASN A 479 -10.09 -0.78 7.25
N LEU A 480 -11.22 -1.42 6.95
CA LEU A 480 -11.28 -2.51 5.97
C LEU A 480 -11.17 -2.03 4.51
N SER A 481 -11.46 -0.76 4.25
CA SER A 481 -11.39 -0.13 2.92
C SER A 481 -9.95 0.22 2.51
N ARG A 482 -9.02 0.29 3.46
CA ARG A 482 -7.64 0.71 3.23
C ARG A 482 -6.96 -0.17 2.19
N SER A 483 -6.37 0.47 1.17
CA SER A 483 -5.65 -0.21 0.09
C SER A 483 -4.39 -0.89 0.61
N ALA A 484 -4.15 -2.12 0.14
CA ALA A 484 -2.99 -2.93 0.53
C ALA A 484 -1.65 -2.28 0.21
N GLU A 485 -1.57 -1.51 -0.86
CA GLU A 485 -0.35 -0.79 -1.27
C GLU A 485 0.06 0.35 -0.32
N THR A 486 -0.86 0.81 0.55
CA THR A 486 -0.61 1.88 1.53
C THR A 486 -0.17 1.35 2.88
N LEU A 487 -0.13 0.03 3.06
CA LEU A 487 0.26 -0.62 4.30
C LEU A 487 1.78 -0.64 4.47
N SER A 488 2.24 -0.44 5.69
CA SER A 488 3.63 -0.73 6.05
C SER A 488 3.92 -2.24 5.98
N GLY A 489 5.18 -2.62 5.85
CA GLY A 489 5.58 -4.03 5.84
C GLY A 489 5.08 -4.81 7.06
N GLY A 490 5.20 -4.23 8.24
CA GLY A 490 4.70 -4.83 9.48
C GLY A 490 3.17 -4.93 9.54
N GLU A 491 2.42 -3.94 9.06
CA GLU A 491 0.95 -4.03 8.97
C GLU A 491 0.52 -5.16 8.05
N ALA A 492 1.11 -5.25 6.85
CA ALA A 492 0.81 -6.32 5.89
C ALA A 492 1.13 -7.71 6.45
N GLN A 493 2.23 -7.85 7.14
CA GLN A 493 2.63 -9.09 7.81
C GLN A 493 1.63 -9.52 8.88
N ARG A 494 1.21 -8.59 9.76
CA ARG A 494 0.22 -8.86 10.80
C ARG A 494 -1.17 -9.19 10.24
N ILE A 495 -1.56 -8.57 9.13
CA ILE A 495 -2.80 -8.94 8.41
C ILE A 495 -2.73 -10.39 7.95
N ARG A 496 -1.62 -10.82 7.37
CA ARG A 496 -1.43 -12.23 6.97
C ARG A 496 -1.46 -13.16 8.17
N LEU A 497 -0.79 -12.80 9.26
CA LEU A 497 -0.82 -13.57 10.50
C LEU A 497 -2.25 -13.74 11.01
N ALA A 498 -3.02 -12.65 11.11
CA ALA A 498 -4.42 -12.70 11.54
C ALA A 498 -5.28 -13.59 10.63
N SER A 499 -5.09 -13.52 9.31
CA SER A 499 -5.80 -14.36 8.34
C SER A 499 -5.48 -15.85 8.51
N GLN A 500 -4.21 -16.19 8.76
CA GLN A 500 -3.78 -17.58 8.97
C GLN A 500 -4.29 -18.17 10.29
N ILE A 501 -4.32 -17.38 11.35
CA ILE A 501 -4.90 -17.79 12.65
C ILE A 501 -6.40 -18.05 12.48
N GLY A 502 -7.10 -17.18 11.74
CA GLY A 502 -8.51 -17.34 11.43
C GLY A 502 -8.83 -18.62 10.64
N ALA A 503 -7.85 -19.16 9.89
CA ALA A 503 -8.00 -20.44 9.19
C ALA A 503 -8.05 -21.67 10.13
N GLY A 504 -7.64 -21.52 11.40
CA GLY A 504 -7.73 -22.59 12.42
C GLY A 504 -6.90 -23.82 12.13
N LEU A 505 -5.80 -23.69 11.40
CA LEU A 505 -4.92 -24.82 11.04
C LEU A 505 -4.19 -25.35 12.29
N VAL A 506 -4.06 -26.67 12.37
CA VAL A 506 -3.40 -27.40 13.46
C VAL A 506 -2.32 -28.31 12.89
N GLY A 507 -1.22 -28.49 13.62
CA GLY A 507 -0.10 -29.36 13.21
C GLY A 507 0.76 -28.75 12.10
N VAL A 508 0.73 -27.46 11.92
CA VAL A 508 1.50 -26.70 10.92
C VAL A 508 2.72 -26.05 11.55
N MET A 509 3.75 -25.84 10.76
CA MET A 509 4.92 -25.06 11.15
C MET A 509 4.80 -23.62 10.58
N TYR A 510 4.62 -22.64 11.44
CA TYR A 510 4.65 -21.23 11.07
C TYR A 510 6.05 -20.66 11.18
N VAL A 511 6.51 -19.99 10.14
CA VAL A 511 7.83 -19.31 10.13
C VAL A 511 7.59 -17.83 9.91
N LEU A 512 7.93 -17.01 10.90
CA LEU A 512 7.68 -15.56 10.92
C LEU A 512 8.99 -14.78 10.92
N ASP A 513 9.04 -13.70 10.14
CA ASP A 513 10.18 -12.79 10.04
C ASP A 513 9.89 -11.49 10.78
N GLU A 514 10.50 -11.32 11.96
CA GLU A 514 10.44 -10.10 12.80
C GLU A 514 9.00 -9.53 12.93
N PRO A 515 8.03 -10.28 13.43
CA PRO A 515 6.63 -9.83 13.48
C PRO A 515 6.38 -8.66 14.43
N SER A 516 7.30 -8.36 15.36
CA SER A 516 7.25 -7.23 16.30
C SER A 516 7.61 -5.88 15.66
N ILE A 517 8.02 -5.88 14.38
CA ILE A 517 8.55 -4.70 13.71
C ILE A 517 7.55 -3.54 13.68
N GLY A 518 8.00 -2.33 14.03
CA GLY A 518 7.17 -1.12 14.05
C GLY A 518 6.06 -1.14 15.10
N LEU A 519 6.12 -2.04 16.09
CA LEU A 519 5.19 -2.12 17.19
C LEU A 519 5.67 -1.36 18.41
N HIS A 520 4.75 -0.62 19.02
CA HIS A 520 4.93 -0.17 20.39
C HIS A 520 4.87 -1.38 21.36
N GLN A 521 5.56 -1.31 22.49
CA GLN A 521 5.65 -2.43 23.46
C GLN A 521 4.29 -2.97 23.90
N ARG A 522 3.31 -2.08 24.06
CA ARG A 522 1.91 -2.49 24.36
C ARG A 522 1.31 -3.41 23.30
N ASP A 523 1.56 -3.09 22.03
CA ASP A 523 1.02 -3.86 20.91
C ASP A 523 1.82 -5.15 20.72
N ASN A 524 3.11 -5.14 21.05
CA ASN A 524 3.97 -6.32 21.10
C ASN A 524 3.50 -7.36 22.13
N GLU A 525 3.10 -6.93 23.32
CA GLU A 525 2.49 -7.84 24.32
C GLU A 525 1.26 -8.60 23.78
N ARG A 526 0.44 -7.93 22.98
CA ARG A 526 -0.73 -8.55 22.31
C ARG A 526 -0.31 -9.57 21.26
N LEU A 527 0.66 -9.20 20.44
CA LEU A 527 1.22 -10.08 19.42
C LEU A 527 1.78 -11.36 20.05
N LEU A 528 2.57 -11.26 21.11
CA LEU A 528 3.16 -12.41 21.80
C LEU A 528 2.08 -13.34 22.38
N LYS A 529 1.00 -12.81 22.95
CA LYS A 529 -0.16 -13.61 23.37
C LYS A 529 -0.81 -14.35 22.19
N THR A 530 -0.84 -13.71 21.02
CA THR A 530 -1.38 -14.32 19.82
C THR A 530 -0.49 -15.47 19.31
N LEU A 531 0.83 -15.30 19.33
CA LEU A 531 1.80 -16.34 18.95
C LEU A 531 1.77 -17.53 19.91
N THR A 532 1.66 -17.27 21.22
CA THR A 532 1.52 -18.34 22.23
C THR A 532 0.21 -19.09 22.06
N HIS A 533 -0.88 -18.39 21.75
CA HIS A 533 -2.16 -19.04 21.43
C HIS A 533 -2.04 -19.93 20.18
N LEU A 534 -1.37 -19.48 19.14
CA LEU A 534 -1.13 -20.26 17.91
C LEU A 534 -0.35 -21.54 18.20
N ARG A 535 0.67 -21.47 19.08
CA ARG A 535 1.40 -22.63 19.60
C ARG A 535 0.46 -23.58 20.37
N ASP A 536 -0.35 -23.04 21.28
CA ASP A 536 -1.24 -23.81 22.15
C ASP A 536 -2.33 -24.56 21.37
N LEU A 537 -2.63 -24.14 20.14
CA LEU A 537 -3.46 -24.88 19.19
C LEU A 537 -2.77 -26.12 18.62
N GLY A 538 -1.52 -26.42 18.97
CA GLY A 538 -0.77 -27.58 18.47
C GLY A 538 0.03 -27.29 17.21
N ASN A 539 0.56 -26.08 17.07
CA ASN A 539 1.41 -25.66 15.97
C ASN A 539 2.85 -25.42 16.45
N THR A 540 3.80 -25.68 15.55
CA THR A 540 5.19 -25.27 15.76
C THR A 540 5.36 -23.82 15.25
N VAL A 541 5.84 -22.91 16.07
CA VAL A 541 5.99 -21.50 15.72
C VAL A 541 7.47 -21.14 15.79
N LEU A 542 8.05 -20.86 14.62
CA LEU A 542 9.43 -20.39 14.47
C LEU A 542 9.42 -18.90 14.18
N VAL A 543 10.12 -18.13 14.97
CA VAL A 543 10.15 -16.66 14.85
C VAL A 543 11.60 -16.18 14.77
N VAL A 544 11.95 -15.47 13.71
CA VAL A 544 13.20 -14.70 13.67
C VAL A 544 12.93 -13.41 14.40
N GLU A 545 13.61 -13.17 15.52
CA GLU A 545 13.34 -11.99 16.35
C GLU A 545 14.58 -11.48 17.10
N HIS A 546 14.53 -10.20 17.43
CA HIS A 546 15.52 -9.47 18.21
C HIS A 546 14.91 -8.81 19.45
N ASP A 547 13.61 -8.79 19.58
CA ASP A 547 12.90 -8.19 20.69
C ASP A 547 13.11 -9.01 21.98
N GLU A 548 13.43 -8.32 23.08
CA GLU A 548 13.71 -8.96 24.37
C GLU A 548 12.50 -9.73 24.89
N ASP A 549 11.29 -9.16 24.80
CA ASP A 549 10.07 -9.78 25.31
C ASP A 549 9.74 -11.04 24.52
N ALA A 550 9.96 -11.03 23.21
CA ALA A 550 9.77 -12.20 22.36
C ALA A 550 10.74 -13.33 22.71
N ILE A 551 12.02 -13.00 22.93
CA ILE A 551 13.04 -13.99 23.34
C ILE A 551 12.70 -14.56 24.71
N ARG A 552 12.26 -13.73 25.67
CA ARG A 552 11.87 -14.16 27.02
C ARG A 552 10.60 -15.02 27.05
N CYS A 553 9.71 -14.84 26.10
CA CYS A 553 8.46 -15.57 25.95
C CYS A 553 8.64 -16.94 25.25
N ALA A 554 9.78 -17.17 24.61
CA ALA A 554 10.05 -18.37 23.84
C ALA A 554 10.24 -19.63 24.74
N ASP A 555 9.73 -20.76 24.27
CA ASP A 555 9.99 -22.06 24.89
C ASP A 555 11.42 -22.55 24.56
N HIS A 556 11.94 -22.17 23.41
CA HIS A 556 13.25 -22.53 22.90
C HIS A 556 13.87 -21.37 22.12
N VAL A 557 15.17 -21.16 22.28
CA VAL A 557 15.90 -20.07 21.61
C VAL A 557 17.12 -20.66 20.91
N ILE A 558 17.37 -20.19 19.69
CA ILE A 558 18.55 -20.53 18.90
C ILE A 558 19.30 -19.24 18.60
N ASP A 559 20.51 -19.10 19.10
CA ASP A 559 21.37 -17.93 18.87
C ASP A 559 22.41 -18.26 17.79
N ILE A 560 22.30 -17.53 16.64
CA ILE A 560 23.16 -17.70 15.47
C ILE A 560 24.24 -16.62 15.44
N GLY A 561 25.50 -17.03 15.35
CA GLY A 561 26.63 -16.10 15.36
C GLY A 561 27.95 -16.76 15.01
N PRO A 562 29.06 -16.34 15.67
CA PRO A 562 29.17 -15.22 16.62
C PRO A 562 29.18 -13.83 15.96
N GLY A 563 29.39 -13.76 14.65
CA GLY A 563 29.46 -12.52 13.88
C GLY A 563 28.46 -12.49 12.72
N ALA A 564 28.70 -11.60 11.77
CA ALA A 564 27.91 -11.43 10.55
C ALA A 564 28.63 -12.00 9.31
N GLY A 565 27.89 -12.34 8.26
CA GLY A 565 28.44 -12.83 7.00
C GLY A 565 29.34 -14.07 7.18
N VAL A 566 30.58 -13.97 6.74
CA VAL A 566 31.56 -15.07 6.84
C VAL A 566 31.95 -15.41 8.29
N HIS A 567 31.76 -14.50 9.23
CA HIS A 567 32.00 -14.70 10.65
C HIS A 567 30.78 -15.25 11.42
N GLY A 568 29.64 -15.37 10.74
CA GLY A 568 28.41 -15.95 11.24
C GLY A 568 28.23 -17.41 10.89
N GLY A 569 27.00 -17.87 10.89
CA GLY A 569 26.58 -19.17 10.39
C GLY A 569 26.80 -20.35 11.34
N ASN A 570 27.16 -20.12 12.59
CA ASN A 570 27.25 -21.17 13.61
C ASN A 570 26.14 -21.02 14.66
N VAL A 571 25.71 -22.13 15.25
CA VAL A 571 24.87 -22.10 16.45
C VAL A 571 25.79 -21.81 17.63
N VAL A 572 25.64 -20.64 18.25
CA VAL A 572 26.43 -20.21 19.42
C VAL A 572 25.85 -20.80 20.68
N ALA A 573 24.53 -20.80 20.77
CA ALA A 573 23.80 -21.37 21.89
C ALA A 573 22.41 -21.83 21.43
N GLU A 574 21.90 -22.90 22.02
CA GLU A 574 20.52 -23.36 21.83
C GLU A 574 19.95 -23.89 23.14
N GLY A 575 18.66 -23.76 23.35
CA GLY A 575 17.99 -24.24 24.56
C GLY A 575 16.95 -23.25 25.09
N THR A 576 16.68 -23.37 26.38
CA THR A 576 15.84 -22.42 27.12
C THR A 576 16.55 -21.06 27.28
N MET A 577 15.81 -20.05 27.62
CA MET A 577 16.37 -18.72 27.86
C MET A 577 17.48 -18.74 28.95
N ASP A 578 17.30 -19.53 30.01
CA ASP A 578 18.30 -19.65 31.10
C ASP A 578 19.61 -20.24 30.56
N GLU A 579 19.55 -21.22 29.67
CA GLU A 579 20.71 -21.82 29.02
C GLU A 579 21.42 -20.82 28.10
N ILE A 580 20.68 -19.98 27.38
CA ILE A 580 21.24 -18.88 26.54
C ILE A 580 21.98 -17.86 27.43
N ILE A 581 21.38 -17.45 28.56
CA ILE A 581 21.96 -16.49 29.49
C ILE A 581 23.21 -17.06 30.12
N ALA A 582 23.24 -18.36 30.44
CA ALA A 582 24.37 -19.04 31.06
C ALA A 582 25.58 -19.22 30.10
N ASN A 583 25.37 -19.07 28.79
CA ASN A 583 26.43 -19.21 27.79
C ASN A 583 27.24 -17.92 27.63
N PRO A 584 28.52 -17.88 28.06
CA PRO A 584 29.33 -16.65 28.01
C PRO A 584 29.68 -16.20 26.58
N ASN A 585 29.56 -17.09 25.59
CA ASN A 585 29.85 -16.79 24.18
C ASN A 585 28.64 -16.20 23.44
N SER A 586 27.44 -16.28 24.03
CA SER A 586 26.23 -15.71 23.45
C SER A 586 26.15 -14.21 23.71
N LEU A 587 26.24 -13.37 22.64
CA LEU A 587 26.02 -11.93 22.76
C LEU A 587 24.58 -11.65 23.20
N THR A 588 23.61 -12.37 22.70
CA THR A 588 22.21 -12.28 23.13
C THR A 588 22.10 -12.54 24.62
N GLY A 589 22.73 -13.63 25.12
CA GLY A 589 22.74 -13.95 26.53
C GLY A 589 23.41 -12.87 27.41
N GLN A 590 24.49 -12.24 26.93
CA GLN A 590 25.16 -11.13 27.64
C GLN A 590 24.26 -9.90 27.79
N TYR A 591 23.44 -9.57 26.79
CA TYR A 591 22.47 -8.46 26.89
C TYR A 591 21.27 -8.84 27.77
N LEU A 592 20.72 -10.03 27.61
CA LEU A 592 19.59 -10.51 28.44
C LEU A 592 19.93 -10.65 29.94
N SER A 593 21.19 -10.95 30.28
CA SER A 593 21.67 -11.02 31.66
C SER A 593 22.06 -9.66 32.24
N GLY A 594 22.14 -8.60 31.44
CA GLY A 594 22.63 -7.28 31.89
C GLY A 594 24.16 -7.18 32.00
N VAL A 595 24.93 -8.20 31.58
CA VAL A 595 26.39 -8.10 31.52
C VAL A 595 26.83 -7.05 30.50
N LYS A 596 26.08 -6.97 29.40
CA LYS A 596 26.15 -5.87 28.43
C LYS A 596 24.81 -5.16 28.39
N GLU A 597 24.84 -3.84 28.33
CA GLU A 597 23.64 -3.02 28.24
C GLU A 597 23.92 -1.75 27.41
N ILE A 598 22.88 -1.22 26.80
CA ILE A 598 22.89 0.13 26.22
C ILE A 598 22.65 1.06 27.40
N ALA A 599 23.68 1.76 27.86
CA ALA A 599 23.61 2.57 29.08
C ALA A 599 22.73 3.82 28.86
N VAL A 600 22.01 4.21 29.92
CA VAL A 600 21.36 5.53 29.98
C VAL A 600 22.46 6.61 30.10
N PRO A 601 22.44 7.66 29.27
CA PRO A 601 23.42 8.75 29.37
C PRO A 601 23.41 9.39 30.77
N LYS A 602 24.59 9.57 31.34
CA LYS A 602 24.73 10.24 32.65
C LYS A 602 24.31 11.72 32.61
N GLU A 603 24.59 12.36 31.51
CA GLU A 603 24.20 13.73 31.22
C GLU A 603 23.55 13.81 29.82
N ARG A 604 22.43 14.52 29.71
CA ARG A 604 21.77 14.77 28.45
C ARG A 604 22.16 16.13 27.88
N THR A 605 22.19 16.28 26.59
CA THR A 605 22.42 17.56 25.94
C THR A 605 21.30 18.54 26.33
N PRO A 606 21.62 19.70 26.94
CA PRO A 606 20.60 20.63 27.42
C PRO A 606 19.90 21.31 26.23
N ARG A 607 18.58 21.50 26.38
CA ARG A 607 17.78 22.27 25.43
C ARG A 607 18.13 23.75 25.50
N ASP A 608 18.36 24.40 24.34
CA ASP A 608 18.39 25.86 24.21
C ASP A 608 16.97 26.36 23.84
N PRO A 609 16.26 27.05 24.75
CA PRO A 609 14.89 27.51 24.46
C PRO A 609 14.78 28.46 23.27
N LYS A 610 15.87 29.11 22.87
CA LYS A 610 15.91 30.04 21.74
C LYS A 610 16.09 29.33 20.40
N LYS A 611 16.51 28.08 20.41
CA LYS A 611 16.78 27.27 19.21
C LYS A 611 15.76 26.13 19.14
N THR A 612 14.59 26.45 18.66
CA THR A 612 13.49 25.50 18.53
C THR A 612 12.80 25.72 17.20
N VAL A 613 12.41 24.63 16.55
CA VAL A 613 11.50 24.66 15.41
C VAL A 613 10.10 24.42 15.90
N GLU A 614 9.17 25.27 15.52
CA GLU A 614 7.76 25.22 15.91
C GLU A 614 6.89 25.05 14.66
N LEU A 615 6.17 23.93 14.57
CA LEU A 615 5.13 23.68 13.60
C LEU A 615 3.79 23.78 14.31
N LEU A 616 2.92 24.65 13.84
CA LEU A 616 1.63 24.94 14.46
C LEU A 616 0.48 24.41 13.60
N GLY A 617 -0.50 23.80 14.26
CA GLY A 617 -1.77 23.46 13.68
C GLY A 617 -1.75 22.38 12.61
N ALA A 618 -1.00 21.31 12.78
CA ALA A 618 -1.00 20.17 11.90
C ALA A 618 -2.32 19.38 12.02
N THR A 619 -3.00 19.15 10.88
CA THR A 619 -4.33 18.50 10.82
C THR A 619 -4.42 17.38 9.78
N GLY A 620 -3.28 16.85 9.34
CA GLY A 620 -3.23 15.74 8.39
C GLY A 620 -3.78 14.43 8.99
N ASN A 621 -4.51 13.65 8.21
CA ASN A 621 -5.08 12.35 8.59
C ASN A 621 -5.79 12.41 9.97
N ASN A 622 -5.27 11.69 10.97
CA ASN A 622 -5.85 11.67 12.32
C ASN A 622 -5.33 12.76 13.28
N LEU A 623 -4.47 13.67 12.83
CA LEU A 623 -3.92 14.73 13.68
C LEU A 623 -4.97 15.76 14.10
N LYS A 624 -5.05 16.04 15.38
CA LYS A 624 -6.05 16.94 15.98
C LYS A 624 -5.48 18.34 16.25
N ASN A 625 -5.15 19.09 15.18
CA ASN A 625 -4.60 20.47 15.29
C ASN A 625 -3.35 20.52 16.20
N VAL A 626 -2.36 19.68 15.86
CA VAL A 626 -1.18 19.44 16.71
C VAL A 626 -0.15 20.53 16.52
N ASP A 627 0.42 21.01 17.63
CA ASP A 627 1.56 21.90 17.67
C ASP A 627 2.82 21.11 18.07
N LEU A 628 3.81 21.08 17.16
CA LEU A 628 5.06 20.34 17.34
C LEU A 628 6.21 21.30 17.65
N SER A 629 7.00 21.01 18.67
CA SER A 629 8.19 21.78 19.05
C SER A 629 9.42 20.87 19.07
N ILE A 630 10.36 21.07 18.13
CA ILE A 630 11.59 20.28 18.01
C ILE A 630 12.78 21.13 18.45
N PRO A 631 13.50 20.74 19.53
CA PRO A 631 14.73 21.42 19.93
C PRO A 631 15.85 21.21 18.90
N VAL A 632 16.57 22.26 18.57
CA VAL A 632 17.70 22.22 17.64
C VAL A 632 18.96 21.72 18.33
N GLY A 633 19.75 20.88 17.65
CA GLY A 633 21.01 20.34 18.17
C GLY A 633 20.86 19.17 19.14
N LEU A 634 19.68 18.59 19.25
CA LEU A 634 19.39 17.46 20.13
C LEU A 634 19.09 16.18 19.36
N PHE A 635 19.24 15.06 20.04
CA PHE A 635 18.72 13.76 19.62
C PHE A 635 17.29 13.60 20.18
N SER A 636 16.30 13.76 19.32
CA SER A 636 14.88 13.74 19.67
C SER A 636 14.19 12.48 19.18
N CYS A 637 13.47 11.77 20.06
CA CYS A 637 12.67 10.61 19.71
C CYS A 637 11.19 10.98 19.63
N ILE A 638 10.55 10.58 18.54
CA ILE A 638 9.10 10.65 18.35
C ILE A 638 8.54 9.27 18.66
N THR A 639 7.74 9.18 19.69
CA THR A 639 7.23 7.92 20.26
C THR A 639 5.70 7.87 20.22
N GLY A 640 5.13 6.76 20.61
CA GLY A 640 3.69 6.56 20.71
C GLY A 640 3.23 5.25 20.08
N VAL A 641 2.01 4.85 20.39
CA VAL A 641 1.42 3.59 19.89
C VAL A 641 1.30 3.57 18.36
N SER A 642 1.15 2.38 17.79
CA SER A 642 0.97 2.20 16.35
C SER A 642 -0.28 2.96 15.89
N GLY A 643 -0.18 3.69 14.77
CA GLY A 643 -1.28 4.49 14.23
C GLY A 643 -1.58 5.80 14.97
N SER A 644 -0.77 6.24 15.95
CA SER A 644 -1.00 7.50 16.71
C SER A 644 -0.78 8.79 15.89
N GLY A 645 -0.24 8.69 14.67
CA GLY A 645 -0.03 9.85 13.78
C GLY A 645 1.42 10.31 13.64
N LYS A 646 2.41 9.56 14.15
CA LYS A 646 3.84 9.90 14.10
C LYS A 646 4.33 10.20 12.69
N SER A 647 4.13 9.27 11.75
CA SER A 647 4.58 9.44 10.36
C SER A 647 3.84 10.56 9.64
N THR A 648 2.56 10.76 9.93
CA THR A 648 1.79 11.89 9.39
C THR A 648 2.37 13.23 9.87
N LEU A 649 2.70 13.34 11.16
CA LEU A 649 3.24 14.57 11.72
C LEU A 649 4.66 14.84 11.21
N ILE A 650 5.53 13.85 11.23
CA ILE A 650 6.95 14.01 10.90
C ILE A 650 7.20 13.88 9.39
N ASN A 651 6.81 12.76 8.77
CA ASN A 651 7.15 12.50 7.37
C ASN A 651 6.26 13.27 6.40
N ASP A 652 4.92 13.23 6.60
CA ASP A 652 3.97 13.84 5.67
C ASP A 652 3.78 15.35 5.87
N THR A 653 4.07 15.88 7.05
CA THR A 653 3.92 17.30 7.35
C THR A 653 5.28 17.98 7.51
N PHE A 654 5.98 17.73 8.61
CA PHE A 654 7.19 18.46 8.98
C PHE A 654 8.34 18.30 7.96
N PHE A 655 8.66 17.05 7.58
CA PHE A 655 9.72 16.80 6.59
C PHE A 655 9.43 17.45 5.24
N LYS A 656 8.21 17.30 4.73
CA LYS A 656 7.84 17.89 3.42
C LYS A 656 7.94 19.40 3.41
N ILE A 657 7.56 20.08 4.50
CA ILE A 657 7.74 21.53 4.65
C ILE A 657 9.23 21.88 4.66
N ALA A 658 10.02 21.21 5.51
CA ALA A 658 11.44 21.45 5.62
C ALA A 658 12.16 21.17 4.28
N HIS A 659 11.77 20.09 3.58
CA HIS A 659 12.34 19.72 2.29
C HIS A 659 12.06 20.76 1.19
N THR A 660 10.85 21.32 1.19
CA THR A 660 10.49 22.42 0.26
C THR A 660 11.29 23.68 0.56
N GLN A 661 11.38 24.09 1.82
CA GLN A 661 12.00 25.36 2.19
C GLN A 661 13.54 25.31 2.19
N LEU A 662 14.15 24.21 2.66
CA LEU A 662 15.59 24.10 2.80
C LEU A 662 16.26 23.50 1.55
N ASN A 663 15.64 22.51 0.91
CA ASN A 663 16.23 21.81 -0.23
C ASN A 663 15.63 22.27 -1.57
N GLY A 664 14.67 23.19 -1.58
CA GLY A 664 14.04 23.71 -2.81
C GLY A 664 13.19 22.69 -3.57
N ALA A 665 12.61 21.71 -2.87
CA ALA A 665 11.80 20.66 -3.48
C ALA A 665 10.39 21.15 -3.81
N THR A 666 10.14 21.46 -5.08
CA THR A 666 8.85 21.99 -5.55
C THR A 666 7.72 20.95 -5.63
N THR A 667 8.06 19.66 -5.59
CA THR A 667 7.09 18.54 -5.71
C THR A 667 6.62 17.96 -4.38
N ALA A 668 7.13 18.46 -3.25
CA ALA A 668 6.73 17.98 -1.94
C ALA A 668 5.46 18.72 -1.46
N HIS A 669 4.36 18.01 -1.36
CA HIS A 669 3.10 18.55 -0.83
C HIS A 669 2.93 18.13 0.62
N PRO A 670 3.11 19.04 1.60
CA PRO A 670 2.89 18.73 3.01
C PRO A 670 1.39 18.53 3.31
N SER A 671 1.10 17.75 4.34
CA SER A 671 -0.25 17.69 4.91
C SER A 671 -0.65 19.05 5.50
N PRO A 672 -1.96 19.34 5.67
CA PRO A 672 -2.41 20.67 6.12
C PRO A 672 -1.84 21.08 7.48
N TYR A 673 -1.39 22.33 7.57
CA TYR A 673 -0.83 22.96 8.78
C TYR A 673 -1.10 24.47 8.74
N LYS A 674 -0.91 25.18 9.86
CA LYS A 674 -1.09 26.62 9.94
C LYS A 674 0.18 27.42 9.61
N SER A 675 1.27 27.13 10.32
CA SER A 675 2.56 27.84 10.14
C SER A 675 3.73 27.05 10.70
N ILE A 676 4.94 27.39 10.25
CA ILE A 676 6.20 26.86 10.78
C ILE A 676 7.20 27.99 11.00
N LYS A 677 8.03 27.88 12.05
CA LYS A 677 9.09 28.82 12.39
C LYS A 677 10.33 28.05 12.84
N GLY A 678 11.51 28.67 12.73
CA GLY A 678 12.78 28.11 13.23
C GLY A 678 13.53 27.25 12.23
N LEU A 679 13.08 27.10 10.99
CA LEU A 679 13.81 26.35 9.96
C LEU A 679 15.12 27.03 9.52
N GLU A 680 15.28 28.32 9.78
CA GLU A 680 16.50 29.09 9.55
C GLU A 680 17.72 28.57 10.33
N HIS A 681 17.53 27.74 11.35
CA HIS A 681 18.63 27.10 12.06
C HIS A 681 19.32 26.00 11.24
N PHE A 682 18.71 25.55 10.15
CA PHE A 682 19.21 24.47 9.32
C PHE A 682 19.62 24.96 7.92
N ASP A 683 20.60 24.31 7.33
CA ASP A 683 21.01 24.49 5.94
C ASP A 683 20.39 23.46 4.98
N LYS A 684 20.02 22.30 5.48
CA LYS A 684 19.37 21.22 4.72
C LYS A 684 18.66 20.23 5.64
N VAL A 685 17.72 19.47 5.05
CA VAL A 685 17.08 18.32 5.69
C VAL A 685 17.40 17.04 4.92
N ILE A 686 17.65 15.97 5.65
CA ILE A 686 17.95 14.63 5.11
C ILE A 686 16.97 13.64 5.73
N ASP A 687 16.22 12.97 4.87
CA ASP A 687 15.33 11.87 5.24
C ASP A 687 16.02 10.53 4.98
N ILE A 688 15.96 9.66 5.97
CA ILE A 688 16.54 8.32 5.95
C ILE A 688 15.44 7.32 6.30
N ASP A 689 14.69 6.95 5.28
CA ASP A 689 13.58 6.01 5.32
C ASP A 689 14.00 4.58 4.93
N GLN A 690 13.11 3.62 5.10
CA GLN A 690 13.33 2.21 4.76
C GLN A 690 13.10 1.89 3.28
N SER A 691 12.79 2.86 2.43
CA SER A 691 12.60 2.63 1.01
C SER A 691 13.86 2.07 0.33
N PRO A 692 13.73 1.21 -0.68
CA PRO A 692 14.88 0.65 -1.38
C PRO A 692 15.79 1.73 -1.96
N ILE A 693 17.11 1.50 -1.97
CA ILE A 693 18.09 2.39 -2.59
C ILE A 693 18.03 2.41 -4.13
N GLY A 694 17.17 1.59 -4.70
CA GLY A 694 16.85 1.53 -6.12
C GLY A 694 15.88 0.41 -6.44
N ARG A 695 15.20 0.53 -7.57
CA ARG A 695 14.15 -0.41 -8.00
C ARG A 695 14.62 -1.48 -8.98
N THR A 696 15.87 -1.44 -9.42
CA THR A 696 16.43 -2.33 -10.42
C THR A 696 17.62 -3.11 -9.88
N PRO A 697 17.94 -4.29 -10.43
CA PRO A 697 19.14 -5.05 -10.06
C PRO A 697 20.48 -4.32 -10.29
N ARG A 698 20.47 -3.23 -11.08
CA ARG A 698 21.65 -2.38 -11.32
C ARG A 698 22.00 -1.47 -10.15
N SER A 699 21.00 -1.13 -9.32
CA SER A 699 21.23 -0.36 -8.11
C SER A 699 21.86 -1.26 -7.05
N ASN A 700 22.96 -0.79 -6.46
CA ASN A 700 23.70 -1.52 -5.44
C ASN A 700 24.39 -0.55 -4.47
N PRO A 701 24.93 -1.02 -3.34
CA PRO A 701 25.62 -0.18 -2.36
C PRO A 701 26.76 0.64 -2.96
N ALA A 702 27.59 0.06 -3.86
CA ALA A 702 28.72 0.75 -4.48
C ALA A 702 28.30 1.95 -5.34
N THR A 703 27.23 1.78 -6.14
CA THR A 703 26.70 2.86 -6.98
C THR A 703 26.02 3.94 -6.17
N TYR A 704 25.22 3.53 -5.17
CA TYR A 704 24.44 4.47 -4.35
C TYR A 704 25.33 5.36 -3.48
N THR A 705 26.35 4.80 -2.86
CA THR A 705 27.32 5.57 -2.03
C THR A 705 28.36 6.34 -2.85
N GLY A 706 28.38 6.10 -4.15
CA GLY A 706 29.35 6.73 -5.05
C GLY A 706 30.78 6.17 -4.90
N ILE A 707 30.95 4.97 -4.35
CA ILE A 707 32.23 4.25 -4.29
C ILE A 707 32.62 3.73 -5.68
N PHE A 708 31.65 3.39 -6.50
CA PHE A 708 31.87 2.76 -7.79
C PHE A 708 32.61 3.65 -8.80
N THR A 709 32.41 4.97 -8.74
CA THR A 709 33.10 5.91 -9.66
C THR A 709 34.61 5.87 -9.50
N PRO A 710 35.18 6.09 -8.31
CA PRO A 710 36.64 5.97 -8.16
C PRO A 710 37.17 4.54 -8.42
N ILE A 711 36.39 3.50 -8.17
CA ILE A 711 36.80 2.13 -8.55
C ILE A 711 36.94 2.01 -10.07
N ARG A 712 36.02 2.51 -10.86
CA ARG A 712 36.10 2.52 -12.33
C ARG A 712 37.30 3.33 -12.84
N GLU A 713 37.61 4.43 -12.20
CA GLU A 713 38.80 5.25 -12.51
C GLU A 713 40.08 4.49 -12.26
N LEU A 714 40.18 3.72 -11.16
CA LEU A 714 41.33 2.85 -10.88
C LEU A 714 41.53 1.78 -11.97
N PHE A 715 40.45 1.11 -12.36
CA PHE A 715 40.51 0.12 -13.43
C PHE A 715 40.90 0.72 -14.77
N ALA A 716 40.40 1.92 -15.12
CA ALA A 716 40.77 2.64 -16.32
C ALA A 716 42.22 3.13 -16.28
N GLY A 717 42.77 3.34 -15.09
CA GLY A 717 44.19 3.74 -14.87
C GLY A 717 45.20 2.61 -14.96
N THR A 718 44.77 1.35 -15.07
CA THR A 718 45.70 0.21 -15.21
C THR A 718 46.47 0.27 -16.53
N GLN A 719 47.65 -0.33 -16.57
CA GLN A 719 48.48 -0.38 -17.78
C GLN A 719 47.75 -1.04 -18.94
N GLU A 720 47.04 -2.10 -18.67
CA GLU A 720 46.23 -2.84 -19.65
C GLU A 720 45.10 -2.01 -20.23
N SER A 721 44.33 -1.29 -19.36
CA SER A 721 43.26 -0.41 -19.81
C SER A 721 43.81 0.73 -20.70
N ARG A 722 44.95 1.32 -20.32
CA ARG A 722 45.60 2.39 -21.12
C ARG A 722 46.02 1.89 -22.47
N SER A 723 46.65 0.69 -22.56
CA SER A 723 47.06 0.10 -23.82
C SER A 723 45.91 -0.22 -24.77
N ARG A 724 44.73 -0.56 -24.21
CA ARG A 724 43.51 -0.85 -24.95
C ARG A 724 42.62 0.39 -25.19
N GLY A 725 42.99 1.56 -24.65
CA GLY A 725 42.22 2.79 -24.76
C GLY A 725 40.90 2.76 -23.96
N TYR A 726 40.81 1.93 -22.90
CA TYR A 726 39.63 1.80 -22.07
C TYR A 726 39.49 2.98 -21.12
N LYS A 727 38.35 3.68 -21.20
CA LYS A 727 37.96 4.79 -20.35
C LYS A 727 37.12 4.28 -19.18
N PRO A 728 36.87 5.07 -18.10
CA PRO A 728 36.03 4.68 -16.96
C PRO A 728 34.63 4.20 -17.34
N GLY A 729 34.08 4.67 -18.46
CA GLY A 729 32.81 4.21 -19.01
C GLY A 729 32.77 2.73 -19.38
N ARG A 730 33.93 2.15 -19.77
CA ARG A 730 34.06 0.72 -20.09
C ARG A 730 33.72 -0.18 -18.91
N PHE A 731 34.04 0.27 -17.71
CA PHE A 731 33.81 -0.43 -16.45
C PHE A 731 32.47 -0.13 -15.82
N SER A 732 31.56 0.54 -16.55
CA SER A 732 30.19 0.77 -16.13
C SER A 732 29.25 -0.28 -16.71
N PHE A 733 28.52 -0.99 -15.88
CA PHE A 733 27.47 -1.91 -16.35
C PHE A 733 26.19 -1.19 -16.81
N ASN A 734 26.09 0.13 -16.62
CA ASN A 734 24.96 0.94 -17.09
C ASN A 734 25.15 1.49 -18.52
N VAL A 735 26.36 1.45 -19.05
CA VAL A 735 26.75 2.05 -20.34
C VAL A 735 27.17 0.96 -21.31
N ARG A 736 26.78 1.10 -22.58
CA ARG A 736 27.21 0.18 -23.64
C ARG A 736 28.74 0.22 -23.82
N GLY A 737 29.31 -0.90 -24.22
CA GLY A 737 30.73 -1.06 -24.55
C GLY A 737 31.47 -2.06 -23.67
N GLY A 738 31.26 -2.06 -22.34
CA GLY A 738 31.92 -3.02 -21.43
C GLY A 738 30.94 -3.99 -20.72
N ARG A 739 29.67 -3.70 -20.75
CA ARG A 739 28.64 -4.53 -20.12
C ARG A 739 28.30 -5.75 -20.97
N CYS A 740 27.75 -6.78 -20.36
CA CYS A 740 27.09 -7.87 -21.07
C CYS A 740 25.82 -7.34 -21.74
N GLU A 741 25.71 -7.44 -23.06
CA GLU A 741 24.54 -6.94 -23.77
C GLU A 741 23.33 -7.87 -23.68
N ALA A 742 23.50 -9.17 -23.38
CA ALA A 742 22.40 -10.11 -23.21
C ALA A 742 21.52 -9.74 -21.99
N CYS A 743 22.12 -9.42 -20.85
CA CYS A 743 21.41 -8.93 -19.66
C CYS A 743 21.48 -7.40 -19.50
N GLN A 744 22.08 -6.70 -20.44
CA GLN A 744 22.28 -5.24 -20.41
C GLN A 744 22.96 -4.71 -19.13
N GLY A 745 23.77 -5.56 -18.48
CA GLY A 745 24.50 -5.23 -17.27
C GLY A 745 23.74 -5.56 -15.97
N ASP A 746 22.54 -6.16 -16.03
CA ASP A 746 21.80 -6.57 -14.84
C ASP A 746 22.44 -7.76 -14.12
N GLY A 747 23.16 -8.61 -14.87
CA GLY A 747 23.69 -9.88 -14.37
C GLY A 747 22.63 -10.99 -14.31
N VAL A 748 21.37 -10.61 -14.33
CA VAL A 748 20.20 -11.49 -14.27
C VAL A 748 19.23 -11.18 -15.41
N ILE A 749 18.42 -12.16 -15.76
CA ILE A 749 17.32 -12.01 -16.71
C ILE A 749 16.03 -12.09 -15.93
N LYS A 750 15.17 -11.08 -16.08
CA LYS A 750 13.84 -11.04 -15.47
C LYS A 750 12.91 -11.94 -16.30
N VAL A 751 12.31 -12.93 -15.67
CA VAL A 751 11.25 -13.76 -16.22
C VAL A 751 9.93 -13.29 -15.62
N GLU A 752 9.10 -12.65 -16.44
CA GLU A 752 7.79 -12.16 -15.99
C GLU A 752 6.80 -13.32 -15.86
N MET A 753 6.27 -13.47 -14.65
CA MET A 753 5.30 -14.50 -14.30
C MET A 753 3.95 -13.83 -14.08
N HIS A 754 3.05 -13.85 -15.07
CA HIS A 754 1.80 -13.08 -15.09
C HIS A 754 0.91 -13.20 -13.83
N PHE A 755 1.00 -14.29 -13.08
CA PHE A 755 0.20 -14.51 -11.86
C PHE A 755 1.03 -14.78 -10.60
N LEU A 756 2.36 -14.81 -10.73
CA LEU A 756 3.32 -15.05 -9.65
C LEU A 756 4.34 -13.90 -9.62
N PRO A 757 5.08 -13.74 -8.52
CA PRO A 757 6.18 -12.78 -8.47
C PRO A 757 7.20 -13.06 -9.58
N ASP A 758 7.74 -12.00 -10.18
CA ASP A 758 8.77 -12.12 -11.21
C ASP A 758 10.01 -12.85 -10.68
N VAL A 759 10.56 -13.76 -11.48
CA VAL A 759 11.75 -14.53 -11.14
C VAL A 759 12.96 -13.94 -11.85
N TYR A 760 14.06 -13.77 -11.11
CA TYR A 760 15.34 -13.31 -11.65
C TYR A 760 16.31 -14.47 -11.74
N VAL A 761 16.70 -14.83 -12.97
CA VAL A 761 17.60 -15.94 -13.25
C VAL A 761 18.98 -15.39 -13.67
N PRO A 762 20.11 -15.96 -13.18
CA PRO A 762 21.42 -15.55 -13.66
C PRO A 762 21.55 -15.57 -15.18
N CYS A 763 22.16 -14.57 -15.77
CA CYS A 763 22.35 -14.49 -17.23
C CYS A 763 23.30 -15.59 -17.70
N ASP A 764 22.88 -16.43 -18.63
CA ASP A 764 23.66 -17.55 -19.16
C ASP A 764 24.97 -17.11 -19.86
N VAL A 765 24.94 -15.91 -20.48
CA VAL A 765 26.11 -15.38 -21.23
C VAL A 765 27.21 -14.89 -20.28
N CYS A 766 26.88 -14.06 -19.29
CA CYS A 766 27.87 -13.50 -18.37
C CYS A 766 27.92 -14.26 -17.02
N ARG A 767 27.03 -15.21 -16.79
CA ARG A 767 26.94 -15.99 -15.54
C ARG A 767 26.90 -15.11 -14.28
N GLY A 768 26.09 -14.05 -14.33
CA GLY A 768 25.95 -13.11 -13.24
C GLY A 768 27.01 -11.98 -13.18
N LYS A 769 28.05 -12.03 -13.97
CA LYS A 769 29.21 -11.12 -13.88
C LYS A 769 28.97 -9.71 -14.41
N ARG A 770 27.85 -9.44 -15.09
CA ARG A 770 27.44 -8.13 -15.61
C ARG A 770 28.25 -7.55 -16.78
N TYR A 771 29.45 -8.01 -17.04
CA TYR A 771 30.40 -7.51 -18.06
C TYR A 771 30.66 -8.49 -19.17
N ASN A 772 31.12 -7.96 -20.29
CA ASN A 772 31.65 -8.79 -21.38
C ASN A 772 33.06 -9.32 -21.05
N ARG A 773 33.49 -10.32 -21.82
CA ARG A 773 34.72 -11.07 -21.57
C ARG A 773 35.95 -10.17 -21.60
N GLU A 774 36.02 -9.22 -22.55
CA GLU A 774 37.18 -8.33 -22.76
C GLU A 774 37.34 -7.36 -21.58
N THR A 775 36.27 -6.90 -20.99
CA THR A 775 36.32 -6.03 -19.80
C THR A 775 36.80 -6.80 -18.58
N LEU A 776 36.45 -8.09 -18.47
CA LEU A 776 36.85 -8.96 -17.37
C LEU A 776 38.32 -9.43 -17.44
N GLU A 777 39.01 -9.20 -18.55
CA GLU A 777 40.45 -9.46 -18.65
C GLU A 777 41.28 -8.46 -17.86
N VAL A 778 40.77 -7.22 -17.67
CA VAL A 778 41.48 -6.16 -16.93
C VAL A 778 41.44 -6.47 -15.43
N ARG A 779 42.61 -6.43 -14.80
CA ARG A 779 42.77 -6.69 -13.37
C ARG A 779 43.45 -5.53 -12.64
N TYR A 780 42.92 -5.24 -11.46
CA TYR A 780 43.52 -4.34 -10.50
C TYR A 780 43.92 -5.14 -9.25
N LYS A 781 45.20 -5.15 -8.86
CA LYS A 781 45.72 -6.00 -7.78
C LYS A 781 45.27 -7.49 -7.89
N GLY A 782 45.23 -8.02 -9.11
CA GLY A 782 44.86 -9.40 -9.38
C GLY A 782 43.37 -9.68 -9.42
N LYS A 783 42.49 -8.72 -9.13
CA LYS A 783 41.03 -8.84 -9.13
C LYS A 783 40.41 -8.18 -10.35
N THR A 784 39.40 -8.82 -10.92
CA THR A 784 38.54 -8.25 -11.97
C THR A 784 37.48 -7.33 -11.35
N ILE A 785 36.78 -6.52 -12.16
CA ILE A 785 35.79 -5.59 -11.62
C ILE A 785 34.54 -6.31 -11.04
N ASP A 786 34.16 -7.43 -11.58
CA ASP A 786 33.07 -8.26 -11.01
C ASP A 786 33.50 -8.89 -9.67
N GLU A 787 34.75 -9.38 -9.56
CA GLU A 787 35.28 -9.88 -8.30
C GLU A 787 35.34 -8.80 -7.20
N VAL A 788 35.60 -7.53 -7.58
CA VAL A 788 35.52 -6.41 -6.65
C VAL A 788 34.09 -6.11 -6.21
N LEU A 789 33.11 -6.19 -7.13
CA LEU A 789 31.70 -6.02 -6.78
C LEU A 789 31.18 -7.14 -5.87
N GLU A 790 31.74 -8.34 -5.96
CA GLU A 790 31.40 -9.49 -5.11
C GLU A 790 32.08 -9.45 -3.73
N MET A 791 33.06 -8.58 -3.53
CA MET A 791 33.67 -8.39 -2.20
C MET A 791 32.65 -7.89 -1.18
N THR A 792 32.78 -8.36 0.04
CA THR A 792 32.12 -7.75 1.20
C THR A 792 32.71 -6.36 1.45
N VAL A 793 31.96 -5.51 2.15
CA VAL A 793 32.45 -4.18 2.55
C VAL A 793 33.75 -4.30 3.36
N GLU A 794 33.85 -5.30 4.25
CA GLU A 794 35.04 -5.59 5.07
C GLU A 794 36.26 -5.93 4.19
N ASP A 795 36.11 -6.89 3.27
CA ASP A 795 37.18 -7.28 2.35
C ASP A 795 37.61 -6.10 1.48
N ALA A 796 36.62 -5.37 0.94
CA ALA A 796 36.88 -4.19 0.12
C ALA A 796 37.60 -3.08 0.88
N ARG A 797 37.26 -2.87 2.17
CA ARG A 797 37.92 -1.90 3.04
C ARG A 797 39.43 -2.22 3.16
N THR A 798 39.76 -3.48 3.37
CA THR A 798 41.14 -3.96 3.42
C THR A 798 41.82 -3.85 2.07
N PHE A 799 41.16 -4.26 0.99
CA PHE A 799 41.68 -4.23 -0.37
C PHE A 799 42.03 -2.82 -0.88
N PHE A 800 41.15 -1.83 -0.57
CA PHE A 800 41.28 -0.43 -0.98
C PHE A 800 41.89 0.47 0.11
N ASP A 801 42.48 -0.08 1.18
CA ASP A 801 43.13 0.72 2.22
C ASP A 801 44.09 1.78 1.70
N PRO A 802 44.95 1.52 0.65
CA PRO A 802 45.83 2.53 0.07
C PRO A 802 45.10 3.61 -0.74
N VAL A 803 43.82 3.55 -0.93
CA VAL A 803 43.02 4.50 -1.73
C VAL A 803 42.08 5.29 -0.83
N PRO A 804 42.46 6.45 -0.26
CA PRO A 804 41.72 7.15 0.77
C PRO A 804 40.28 7.53 0.37
N ALA A 805 40.08 7.86 -0.91
CA ALA A 805 38.77 8.24 -1.44
C ALA A 805 37.72 7.09 -1.37
N ILE A 806 38.18 5.84 -1.53
CA ILE A 806 37.35 4.65 -1.43
C ILE A 806 37.29 4.17 0.02
N ALA A 807 38.44 4.07 0.68
CA ALA A 807 38.58 3.56 2.03
C ALA A 807 37.71 4.33 3.04
N ARG A 808 37.62 5.66 2.94
CA ARG A 808 36.77 6.50 3.80
C ARG A 808 35.28 6.15 3.66
N LYS A 809 34.80 5.99 2.44
CA LYS A 809 33.40 5.65 2.19
C LYS A 809 33.06 4.22 2.62
N LEU A 810 33.99 3.29 2.46
CA LEU A 810 33.85 1.92 2.98
C LEU A 810 33.82 1.92 4.51
N GLN A 811 34.63 2.79 5.16
CA GLN A 811 34.61 2.92 6.60
C GLN A 811 33.25 3.39 7.12
N THR A 812 32.56 4.32 6.44
CA THR A 812 31.21 4.72 6.85
C THR A 812 30.19 3.58 6.76
N LEU A 813 30.32 2.67 5.80
CA LEU A 813 29.52 1.44 5.75
C LEU A 813 29.85 0.49 6.89
N MET A 814 31.13 0.37 7.26
CA MET A 814 31.55 -0.42 8.43
C MET A 814 30.95 0.17 9.74
N ASP A 815 31.04 1.49 9.90
CA ASP A 815 30.59 2.21 11.09
C ASP A 815 29.09 2.02 11.37
N VAL A 816 28.26 1.85 10.31
CA VAL A 816 26.82 1.57 10.45
C VAL A 816 26.50 0.08 10.53
N GLY A 817 27.50 -0.80 10.69
CA GLY A 817 27.30 -2.24 10.86
C GLY A 817 26.98 -3.02 9.59
N LEU A 818 27.42 -2.55 8.42
CA LEU A 818 27.19 -3.21 7.12
C LEU A 818 28.47 -3.85 6.56
N SER A 819 29.32 -4.41 7.42
CA SER A 819 30.59 -5.07 7.02
C SER A 819 30.37 -6.27 6.10
N TYR A 820 29.25 -6.97 6.25
CA TYR A 820 28.94 -8.24 5.61
C TYR A 820 28.27 -8.15 4.25
N ILE A 821 27.67 -7.01 3.88
CA ILE A 821 27.02 -6.86 2.57
C ILE A 821 28.07 -6.76 1.45
N ARG A 822 27.69 -7.20 0.24
CA ARG A 822 28.57 -7.11 -0.94
C ARG A 822 28.41 -5.75 -1.62
N LEU A 823 29.48 -5.23 -2.20
CA LEU A 823 29.47 -3.95 -2.91
C LEU A 823 28.47 -3.93 -4.08
N GLY A 824 28.41 -5.03 -4.83
CA GLY A 824 27.53 -5.20 -6.00
C GLY A 824 26.18 -5.84 -5.67
N GLN A 825 25.83 -6.05 -4.40
CA GLN A 825 24.56 -6.65 -4.01
C GLN A 825 23.38 -5.84 -4.56
N ALA A 826 22.45 -6.50 -5.24
CA ALA A 826 21.30 -5.82 -5.83
C ALA A 826 20.43 -5.14 -4.73
N ALA A 827 20.00 -3.91 -4.99
CA ALA A 827 19.16 -3.15 -4.07
C ALA A 827 17.87 -3.89 -3.67
N THR A 828 17.35 -4.71 -4.57
CA THR A 828 16.14 -5.51 -4.35
C THR A 828 16.32 -6.67 -3.36
N THR A 829 17.57 -7.04 -3.04
CA THR A 829 17.89 -8.10 -2.09
C THR A 829 18.24 -7.58 -0.69
N LEU A 830 18.39 -6.26 -0.54
CA LEU A 830 18.63 -5.64 0.76
C LEU A 830 17.34 -5.58 1.56
N SER A 831 17.44 -5.83 2.85
CA SER A 831 16.34 -5.55 3.79
C SER A 831 16.10 -4.03 3.92
N GLY A 832 14.92 -3.62 4.41
CA GLY A 832 14.61 -2.20 4.63
C GLY A 832 15.62 -1.51 5.55
N GLY A 833 16.03 -2.17 6.63
CA GLY A 833 17.03 -1.67 7.56
C GLY A 833 18.44 -1.57 6.94
N GLU A 834 18.84 -2.54 6.10
CA GLU A 834 20.12 -2.45 5.36
C GLU A 834 20.11 -1.29 4.36
N ALA A 835 19.02 -1.12 3.60
CA ALA A 835 18.87 0.00 2.67
C ALA A 835 18.96 1.34 3.39
N GLN A 836 18.32 1.47 4.54
CA GLN A 836 18.36 2.66 5.40
C GLN A 836 19.78 2.96 5.89
N ARG A 837 20.50 1.94 6.37
CA ARG A 837 21.91 2.10 6.81
C ARG A 837 22.86 2.46 5.67
N VAL A 838 22.61 1.96 4.44
CA VAL A 838 23.37 2.39 3.24
C VAL A 838 23.12 3.88 2.96
N LYS A 839 21.86 4.35 3.09
CA LYS A 839 21.53 5.79 2.96
C LYS A 839 22.26 6.63 4.01
N LEU A 840 22.24 6.18 5.26
CA LEU A 840 22.95 6.85 6.36
C LEU A 840 24.46 6.91 6.10
N ALA A 841 25.08 5.82 5.69
CA ALA A 841 26.51 5.77 5.35
C ALA A 841 26.89 6.74 4.23
N ARG A 842 26.05 6.87 3.20
CA ARG A 842 26.24 7.86 2.13
C ARG A 842 26.24 9.29 2.66
N GLU A 843 25.32 9.62 3.54
CA GLU A 843 25.24 10.98 4.11
C GLU A 843 26.43 11.26 5.04
N LEU A 844 26.83 10.27 5.85
CA LEU A 844 28.03 10.35 6.69
C LEU A 844 29.33 10.55 5.91
N SER A 845 29.37 10.07 4.67
CA SER A 845 30.54 10.23 3.79
C SER A 845 30.72 11.65 3.22
N LYS A 846 29.66 12.48 3.32
CA LYS A 846 29.67 13.87 2.85
C LYS A 846 30.26 14.79 3.93
N ARG A 847 30.64 16.00 3.51
CA ARG A 847 31.10 17.03 4.44
C ARG A 847 29.95 17.49 5.33
N ASP A 848 30.13 17.40 6.62
CA ASP A 848 29.18 17.85 7.64
C ASP A 848 29.32 19.37 7.87
N THR A 849 28.18 20.05 8.00
CA THR A 849 28.10 21.50 8.28
C THR A 849 27.75 21.79 9.75
N GLY A 850 27.33 20.76 10.51
CA GLY A 850 26.83 20.93 11.88
C GLY A 850 25.47 21.63 12.00
N LYS A 851 24.77 21.84 10.88
CA LYS A 851 23.44 22.47 10.80
C LYS A 851 22.44 21.66 10.00
N THR A 852 22.66 20.36 9.91
CA THR A 852 21.79 19.48 9.15
C THR A 852 20.68 18.90 10.06
N LEU A 853 19.46 18.89 9.56
CA LEU A 853 18.35 18.18 10.15
C LEU A 853 18.27 16.76 9.57
N TYR A 854 18.51 15.74 10.39
CA TYR A 854 18.34 14.34 10.03
C TYR A 854 17.00 13.83 10.56
N ILE A 855 16.21 13.21 9.70
CA ILE A 855 14.97 12.53 10.06
C ILE A 855 15.13 11.05 9.72
N LEU A 856 14.96 10.19 10.71
CA LEU A 856 15.08 8.74 10.56
C LEU A 856 13.77 8.06 11.00
N ASP A 857 13.29 7.14 10.17
CA ASP A 857 12.06 6.39 10.46
C ASP A 857 12.42 4.94 10.85
N GLU A 858 12.24 4.62 12.12
CA GLU A 858 12.51 3.31 12.75
C GLU A 858 13.87 2.70 12.34
N PRO A 859 14.99 3.38 12.61
CA PRO A 859 16.30 2.95 12.14
C PRO A 859 16.83 1.66 12.81
N THR A 860 16.20 1.19 13.88
CA THR A 860 16.60 -0.03 14.60
C THR A 860 15.89 -1.28 14.12
N THR A 861 15.05 -1.15 13.08
CA THR A 861 14.33 -2.26 12.49
C THR A 861 15.27 -3.40 12.08
N GLY A 862 15.01 -4.62 12.56
CA GLY A 862 15.81 -5.83 12.27
C GLY A 862 17.22 -5.85 12.86
N LEU A 863 17.48 -5.04 13.88
CA LEU A 863 18.77 -4.96 14.54
C LEU A 863 18.80 -5.70 15.88
N HIS A 864 19.86 -6.48 16.08
CA HIS A 864 20.21 -7.03 17.36
C HIS A 864 20.69 -5.91 18.33
N PHE A 865 20.61 -6.10 19.65
CA PHE A 865 21.05 -5.15 20.67
C PHE A 865 22.45 -4.55 20.40
N HIS A 866 23.39 -5.39 19.99
CA HIS A 866 24.75 -4.95 19.66
C HIS A 866 24.80 -4.01 18.45
N ASP A 867 24.01 -4.30 17.40
CA ASP A 867 23.93 -3.46 16.21
C ASP A 867 23.27 -2.11 16.55
N ILE A 868 22.26 -2.13 17.44
CA ILE A 868 21.60 -0.90 17.95
C ILE A 868 22.63 -0.03 18.67
N GLN A 869 23.47 -0.60 19.52
CA GLN A 869 24.52 0.14 20.24
C GLN A 869 25.51 0.83 19.27
N GLN A 870 25.91 0.13 18.20
CA GLN A 870 26.78 0.71 17.16
C GLN A 870 26.09 1.86 16.45
N LEU A 871 24.83 1.67 16.03
CA LEU A 871 24.05 2.70 15.37
C LEU A 871 23.87 3.95 16.25
N LEU A 872 23.53 3.76 17.53
CA LEU A 872 23.40 4.85 18.49
C LEU A 872 24.71 5.66 18.63
N THR A 873 25.86 5.01 18.63
CA THR A 873 27.16 5.67 18.67
C THR A 873 27.32 6.62 17.48
N VAL A 874 26.88 6.21 16.29
CA VAL A 874 26.91 7.03 15.08
C VAL A 874 25.93 8.21 15.18
N LEU A 875 24.70 7.97 15.62
CA LEU A 875 23.65 9.00 15.72
C LEU A 875 24.01 10.07 16.77
N HIS A 876 24.54 9.66 17.92
CA HIS A 876 25.01 10.58 18.95
C HIS A 876 26.21 11.40 18.47
N ARG A 877 27.15 10.80 17.72
CA ARG A 877 28.23 11.54 17.09
C ARG A 877 27.75 12.63 16.10
N LEU A 878 26.70 12.35 15.32
CA LEU A 878 26.07 13.36 14.45
C LEU A 878 25.50 14.52 15.26
N ARG A 879 24.78 14.24 16.35
CA ARG A 879 24.29 15.27 17.27
C ARG A 879 25.44 16.08 17.87
N ASP A 880 26.49 15.43 18.34
CA ASP A 880 27.63 16.08 18.99
C ASP A 880 28.39 17.04 18.04
N HIS A 881 28.28 16.82 16.74
CA HIS A 881 28.75 17.76 15.72
C HIS A 881 27.83 18.97 15.48
N GLY A 882 26.75 19.12 16.24
CA GLY A 882 25.80 20.22 16.19
C GLY A 882 24.54 19.96 15.35
N ASN A 883 24.42 18.83 14.70
CA ASN A 883 23.24 18.46 13.92
C ASN A 883 22.04 18.15 14.81
N THR A 884 20.84 18.28 14.25
CA THR A 884 19.60 17.85 14.88
C THR A 884 19.20 16.50 14.32
N VAL A 885 18.96 15.54 15.20
CA VAL A 885 18.56 14.19 14.83
C VAL A 885 17.18 13.91 15.39
N VAL A 886 16.21 13.69 14.51
CA VAL A 886 14.83 13.34 14.85
C VAL A 886 14.58 11.89 14.42
N VAL A 887 14.20 11.05 15.36
CA VAL A 887 14.01 9.61 15.12
C VAL A 887 12.60 9.20 15.51
N ILE A 888 11.86 8.59 14.60
CA ILE A 888 10.62 7.89 14.95
C ILE A 888 11.02 6.51 15.47
N GLU A 889 10.68 6.16 16.70
CA GLU A 889 11.14 4.92 17.32
C GLU A 889 10.15 4.30 18.29
N HIS A 890 10.24 2.98 18.39
CA HIS A 890 9.53 2.16 19.36
C HIS A 890 10.48 1.41 20.31
N ASN A 891 11.76 1.27 19.93
CA ASN A 891 12.75 0.58 20.73
C ASN A 891 13.13 1.39 21.98
N LEU A 892 12.89 0.80 23.16
CA LEU A 892 13.11 1.47 24.44
C LEU A 892 14.59 1.76 24.71
N ASP A 893 15.50 0.94 24.17
CA ASP A 893 16.95 1.19 24.30
C ASP A 893 17.39 2.45 23.58
N VAL A 894 16.75 2.78 22.46
CA VAL A 894 16.95 4.06 21.75
C VAL A 894 16.30 5.20 22.52
N ILE A 895 15.05 5.02 22.92
CA ILE A 895 14.25 6.07 23.58
C ILE A 895 14.90 6.52 24.88
N LYS A 896 15.43 5.59 25.70
CA LYS A 896 16.11 5.93 26.95
C LYS A 896 17.40 6.75 26.76
N THR A 897 18.02 6.69 25.56
CA THR A 897 19.24 7.46 25.25
C THR A 897 18.96 8.82 24.64
N ALA A 898 17.71 9.15 24.31
CA ALA A 898 17.33 10.41 23.71
C ALA A 898 17.54 11.61 24.64
N ASP A 899 17.81 12.78 24.07
CA ASP A 899 17.84 14.04 24.82
C ASP A 899 16.43 14.58 25.05
N TRP A 900 15.52 14.33 24.09
CA TRP A 900 14.15 14.81 24.09
C TRP A 900 13.20 13.77 23.52
N ILE A 901 12.02 13.64 24.10
CA ILE A 901 10.96 12.77 23.64
C ILE A 901 9.71 13.60 23.33
N ILE A 902 9.03 13.21 22.24
CA ILE A 902 7.70 13.72 21.90
C ILE A 902 6.81 12.50 21.68
N ASP A 903 5.86 12.28 22.57
CA ASP A 903 5.01 11.09 22.61
C ASP A 903 3.61 11.41 22.08
N LEU A 904 3.18 10.70 21.05
CA LEU A 904 1.87 10.84 20.42
C LEU A 904 0.91 9.73 20.88
N GLY A 905 -0.32 10.11 21.08
CA GLY A 905 -1.36 9.18 21.53
C GLY A 905 -2.71 9.87 21.69
N PRO A 906 -3.50 9.40 22.69
CA PRO A 906 -3.24 8.24 23.58
C PRO A 906 -3.35 6.89 22.87
N GLU A 907 -4.17 6.80 21.79
CA GLU A 907 -4.45 5.57 21.05
C GLU A 907 -4.04 5.68 19.58
N GLY A 908 -4.30 4.64 18.79
CA GLY A 908 -4.17 4.66 17.34
C GLY A 908 -5.43 5.16 16.64
N GLY A 909 -5.30 5.54 15.35
CA GLY A 909 -6.41 5.99 14.51
C GLY A 909 -7.08 7.26 15.04
N GLN A 910 -8.39 7.30 15.05
CA GLN A 910 -9.17 8.46 15.52
C GLN A 910 -8.98 8.75 17.03
N GLY A 911 -8.64 7.74 17.81
CA GLY A 911 -8.30 7.89 19.24
C GLY A 911 -6.92 8.49 19.50
N GLY A 912 -6.11 8.68 18.45
CA GLY A 912 -4.77 9.28 18.51
C GLY A 912 -4.73 10.72 18.01
N GLY A 913 -3.58 11.11 17.50
CA GLY A 913 -3.39 12.40 16.82
C GLY A 913 -3.17 13.58 17.76
N GLU A 914 -2.74 13.33 19.00
CA GLU A 914 -2.41 14.34 19.98
C GLU A 914 -0.99 14.11 20.55
N ILE A 915 -0.28 15.20 20.92
CA ILE A 915 0.95 15.08 21.71
C ILE A 915 0.53 14.98 23.18
N ILE A 916 0.79 13.83 23.80
CA ILE A 916 0.40 13.55 25.18
C ILE A 916 1.53 13.82 26.18
N ALA A 917 2.79 13.78 25.71
CA ALA A 917 3.95 14.04 26.53
C ALA A 917 5.10 14.62 25.70
N GLN A 918 5.86 15.52 26.30
CA GLN A 918 7.14 15.99 25.71
C GLN A 918 8.09 16.42 26.83
N GLY A 919 9.35 16.13 26.65
CA GLY A 919 10.38 16.44 27.63
C GLY A 919 11.57 15.53 27.55
N THR A 920 12.43 15.57 28.58
CA THR A 920 13.48 14.55 28.75
C THR A 920 12.85 13.18 28.99
N PRO A 921 13.56 12.07 28.77
CA PRO A 921 13.05 10.73 29.11
C PRO A 921 12.58 10.63 30.55
N GLU A 922 13.28 11.27 31.48
CA GLU A 922 12.94 11.34 32.91
C GLU A 922 11.59 12.06 33.14
N ASP A 923 11.36 13.19 32.47
CA ASP A 923 10.11 13.95 32.56
C ASP A 923 8.93 13.14 31.99
N VAL A 924 9.11 12.57 30.80
CA VAL A 924 8.07 11.78 30.13
C VAL A 924 7.70 10.54 30.91
N SER A 925 8.66 9.90 31.57
CA SER A 925 8.43 8.70 32.39
C SER A 925 7.49 8.91 33.59
N GLN A 926 7.24 10.15 34.00
CA GLN A 926 6.33 10.52 35.09
C GLN A 926 4.90 10.83 34.64
N ILE A 927 4.66 10.91 33.34
CA ILE A 927 3.34 11.33 32.79
C ILE A 927 2.38 10.15 32.83
N GLU A 928 1.32 10.28 33.62
CA GLU A 928 0.23 9.31 33.64
C GLU A 928 -0.57 9.38 32.33
N GLY A 929 -0.95 8.22 31.77
CA GLY A 929 -1.69 8.14 30.52
C GLY A 929 -0.82 7.93 29.26
N SER A 930 0.51 8.09 29.36
CA SER A 930 1.44 7.69 28.29
C SER A 930 1.80 6.21 28.41
N HIS A 931 1.51 5.46 27.36
CA HIS A 931 1.94 4.06 27.29
C HIS A 931 3.46 3.95 27.22
N THR A 932 4.13 4.85 26.50
CA THR A 932 5.59 4.92 26.43
C THR A 932 6.21 5.15 27.82
N ALA A 933 5.64 6.06 28.61
CA ALA A 933 6.09 6.33 29.98
C ALA A 933 6.07 5.07 30.88
N ARG A 934 5.00 4.28 30.78
CA ARG A 934 4.85 3.03 31.55
C ARG A 934 6.00 2.06 31.30
N PHE A 935 6.41 1.87 30.05
CA PHE A 935 7.50 0.94 29.70
C PHE A 935 8.89 1.54 29.88
N LEU A 936 9.03 2.87 29.74
CA LEU A 936 10.31 3.57 29.90
C LEU A 936 10.76 3.70 31.33
N LYS A 937 9.83 3.91 32.27
CA LYS A 937 10.10 4.15 33.69
C LYS A 937 11.00 3.10 34.37
N PRO A 938 10.81 1.79 34.16
CA PRO A 938 11.70 0.77 34.70
C PRO A 938 13.13 0.82 34.17
N MET A 939 13.33 1.30 32.96
CA MET A 939 14.63 1.32 32.27
C MET A 939 15.50 2.53 32.58
N LEU A 940 14.93 3.54 33.25
CA LEU A 940 15.63 4.76 33.68
C LEU A 940 16.13 4.66 35.17
N LYS A 941 15.86 3.55 35.84
CA LYS A 941 16.24 3.34 37.26
C LYS A 941 17.69 2.90 37.39
#